data_e59df1135d65bc0c91c3c64a74951a27
#
_entry.id   e59df1135d65bc0c91c3c64a74951a27
#
_cell.length_a   1.000
_cell.length_b   1.000
_cell.length_c   1.000
_cell.angle_alpha   90.00
_cell.angle_beta   90.00
_cell.angle_gamma   90.00
#
_symmetry.space_group_name_H-M   'P 1'
#
loop_
_entity.id
_entity.type
_entity.pdbx_description
1 polymer ?
#
loop_
_entity_poly.entity_id
_entity_poly.type
_entity_poly.pdbx_seq_one_letter_code
_entity_poly.pdbx_strand_id
1 'polypeptide(L)'
;MSRLFSYLSDMRGIFLNSQQQQAVATSARHVLLLAVPGSGKTTVLTARIAYCITELHMNPSRILTLTFSRETAADMQRRFSVLFPDLPPVHFSTIHSFCYSVLRQYAKRYRRPLPVLLAGERAALKYRILRDTVRRVTGEYPNDDQLEEIEQEIGRIKNRMFSPKQAENGIESFAEIYDGYIAVCRKNRLMDFDDMLSLCLDVFRRCPNVRSWFQGQYDAVCVDEAQDTSLLQHRILELLVQKGSMLFMVGDEDQSIYSFRGASPDELLRFSETYADAQILKMETNYRSDCKIVKCADRFIAQNRMRYEKHMICGTTVCSSEAVETVRLTDYEQQCGCIVSRIKRYDGQGRQAILYKNNESAVALIDLLSREGIRYTCREREMTFFSSAVVEDIRAYLRLAANPRDIEAFSRLYYKLGCSRLIFLYTKENIEEYPSVFDCAASFSSLPEYRRGLLLKSRDLFRRLLVMCPADAIETIRKELGYDRFIEHRLSGFSKISAYQKLAVLTQVASGIKRPVELNARLAALSLAVRESADPEASVVLSTIHSSKGMEFDTVYLLDIYDDILPSCDAKARRKEEDCSAYENEVRLFYVAATRAKRKLVMFESSRLNGEPVAPSPFIRQFLQEKPVPKARTEEETIEFVPEMRVRHASFGDGTIRSVEPDLITVSFDSAGYRRLNRAVCTGKGLLVPLTLD
;
A
#
# COMPACT_ATOMS: atom_id res chain seq x y z
N MET A 1 -24.95 -23.72 -32.00
CA MET A 1 -24.62 -22.60 -31.08
C MET A 1 -25.54 -22.66 -29.88
N SER A 2 -25.06 -22.37 -28.67
CA SER A 2 -25.93 -22.27 -27.48
C SER A 2 -26.92 -21.12 -27.69
N ARG A 3 -28.20 -21.34 -27.30
CA ARG A 3 -29.24 -20.29 -27.36
C ARG A 3 -28.80 -19.02 -26.61
N LEU A 4 -28.06 -19.20 -25.52
CA LEU A 4 -27.50 -18.09 -24.74
C LEU A 4 -26.52 -17.23 -25.55
N PHE A 5 -25.65 -17.84 -26.38
CA PHE A 5 -24.67 -17.06 -27.15
C PHE A 5 -25.36 -16.24 -28.26
N SER A 6 -26.37 -16.82 -28.93
CA SER A 6 -27.22 -16.07 -29.89
C SER A 6 -27.97 -14.93 -29.20
N TYR A 7 -28.51 -15.15 -27.99
CA TYR A 7 -29.15 -14.09 -27.21
C TYR A 7 -28.19 -12.95 -26.87
N LEU A 8 -26.95 -13.27 -26.42
CA LEU A 8 -25.95 -12.25 -26.09
C LEU A 8 -25.51 -11.44 -27.30
N SER A 9 -25.32 -12.08 -28.49
CA SER A 9 -24.93 -11.39 -29.71
C SER A 9 -26.07 -10.55 -30.26
N ASP A 10 -27.26 -11.11 -30.40
CA ASP A 10 -28.36 -10.54 -31.18
C ASP A 10 -29.15 -9.50 -30.36
N MET A 11 -29.33 -9.75 -29.07
CA MET A 11 -30.14 -8.90 -28.19
C MET A 11 -29.33 -7.93 -27.33
N ARG A 12 -28.04 -8.23 -27.07
CA ARG A 12 -27.19 -7.43 -26.18
C ARG A 12 -25.93 -6.87 -26.85
N GLY A 13 -25.65 -7.27 -28.09
CA GLY A 13 -24.45 -6.84 -28.81
C GLY A 13 -23.14 -7.32 -28.16
N ILE A 14 -23.20 -8.40 -27.37
CA ILE A 14 -22.05 -8.96 -26.68
C ILE A 14 -21.56 -10.18 -27.44
N PHE A 15 -20.35 -10.06 -28.01
CA PHE A 15 -19.71 -11.13 -28.77
C PHE A 15 -18.62 -11.77 -27.90
N LEU A 16 -18.86 -13.01 -27.49
CA LEU A 16 -17.86 -13.78 -26.71
C LEU A 16 -16.85 -14.43 -27.67
N ASN A 17 -15.57 -14.28 -27.38
CA ASN A 17 -14.53 -15.00 -28.11
C ASN A 17 -14.49 -16.50 -27.72
N SER A 18 -13.66 -17.31 -28.41
CA SER A 18 -13.59 -18.77 -28.19
C SER A 18 -13.24 -19.14 -26.76
N GLN A 19 -12.28 -18.44 -26.10
CA GLN A 19 -11.89 -18.68 -24.71
C GLN A 19 -13.04 -18.35 -23.75
N GLN A 20 -13.75 -17.25 -23.98
CA GLN A 20 -14.90 -16.85 -23.18
C GLN A 20 -16.06 -17.84 -23.35
N GLN A 21 -16.36 -18.28 -24.60
CA GLN A 21 -17.40 -19.28 -24.87
C GLN A 21 -17.06 -20.61 -24.19
N GLN A 22 -15.81 -21.05 -24.25
CA GLN A 22 -15.34 -22.25 -23.55
C GLN A 22 -15.55 -22.15 -22.05
N ALA A 23 -15.20 -21.00 -21.44
CA ALA A 23 -15.38 -20.76 -20.01
C ALA A 23 -16.85 -20.77 -19.60
N VAL A 24 -17.75 -20.20 -20.42
CA VAL A 24 -19.20 -20.19 -20.16
C VAL A 24 -19.80 -21.58 -20.30
N ALA A 25 -19.42 -22.36 -21.31
CA ALA A 25 -20.06 -23.63 -21.66
C ALA A 25 -19.40 -24.89 -21.08
N THR A 26 -18.31 -24.74 -20.30
CA THR A 26 -17.60 -25.90 -19.74
C THR A 26 -18.51 -26.78 -18.90
N SER A 27 -18.35 -28.12 -19.02
CA SER A 27 -19.04 -29.12 -18.24
C SER A 27 -18.26 -29.55 -16.97
N ALA A 28 -17.04 -29.04 -16.81
CA ALA A 28 -16.23 -29.37 -15.65
C ALA A 28 -16.87 -28.86 -14.35
N ARG A 29 -16.75 -29.65 -13.28
CA ARG A 29 -17.36 -29.31 -11.98
C ARG A 29 -16.53 -28.25 -11.22
N HIS A 30 -15.22 -28.39 -11.23
CA HIS A 30 -14.32 -27.48 -10.56
C HIS A 30 -13.50 -26.74 -11.60
N VAL A 31 -13.71 -25.45 -11.72
CA VAL A 31 -13.10 -24.60 -12.75
C VAL A 31 -12.39 -23.44 -12.11
N LEU A 32 -11.13 -23.25 -12.47
CA LEU A 32 -10.40 -22.01 -12.26
C LEU A 32 -10.22 -21.29 -13.60
N LEU A 33 -10.84 -20.14 -13.73
CA LEU A 33 -10.71 -19.26 -14.88
C LEU A 33 -9.68 -18.18 -14.59
N LEU A 34 -8.52 -18.31 -15.19
CA LEU A 34 -7.45 -17.31 -15.15
C LEU A 34 -7.72 -16.23 -16.19
N ALA A 35 -7.94 -15.01 -15.76
CA ALA A 35 -8.48 -13.96 -16.62
C ALA A 35 -7.65 -12.67 -16.48
N VAL A 36 -6.87 -12.32 -17.51
CA VAL A 36 -6.06 -11.10 -17.53
C VAL A 36 -6.91 -9.83 -17.36
N PRO A 37 -6.34 -8.68 -16.97
CA PRO A 37 -7.06 -7.41 -16.90
C PRO A 37 -7.78 -7.12 -18.20
N GLY A 38 -9.02 -6.61 -18.11
CA GLY A 38 -9.78 -6.22 -19.31
C GLY A 38 -10.27 -7.35 -20.22
N SER A 39 -10.19 -8.62 -19.77
CA SER A 39 -10.65 -9.78 -20.55
C SER A 39 -12.14 -10.09 -20.42
N GLY A 40 -12.92 -9.27 -19.70
CA GLY A 40 -14.35 -9.46 -19.53
C GLY A 40 -14.75 -10.46 -18.44
N LYS A 41 -13.95 -10.60 -17.37
CA LYS A 41 -14.22 -11.49 -16.21
C LYS A 41 -15.67 -11.47 -15.76
N THR A 42 -16.20 -10.30 -15.44
CA THR A 42 -17.58 -10.12 -14.93
C THR A 42 -18.63 -10.53 -15.96
N THR A 43 -18.39 -10.23 -17.25
CA THR A 43 -19.30 -10.63 -18.34
C THR A 43 -19.36 -12.14 -18.48
N VAL A 44 -18.21 -12.82 -18.43
CA VAL A 44 -18.15 -14.28 -18.53
C VAL A 44 -18.76 -14.94 -17.30
N LEU A 45 -18.53 -14.41 -16.09
CA LEU A 45 -19.12 -14.96 -14.87
C LEU A 45 -20.66 -14.81 -14.88
N THR A 46 -21.18 -13.64 -15.28
CA THR A 46 -22.64 -13.45 -15.41
C THR A 46 -23.24 -14.32 -16.50
N ALA A 47 -22.56 -14.48 -17.65
CA ALA A 47 -22.97 -15.39 -18.71
C ALA A 47 -22.94 -16.87 -18.27
N ARG A 48 -21.94 -17.27 -17.47
CA ARG A 48 -21.87 -18.63 -16.88
C ARG A 48 -23.04 -18.90 -15.96
N ILE A 49 -23.41 -17.96 -15.11
CA ILE A 49 -24.60 -18.08 -14.23
C ILE A 49 -25.85 -18.25 -15.08
N ALA A 50 -26.04 -17.42 -16.13
CA ALA A 50 -27.17 -17.57 -17.05
C ALA A 50 -27.18 -18.92 -17.76
N TYR A 51 -26.00 -19.41 -18.19
CA TYR A 51 -25.85 -20.73 -18.81
C TYR A 51 -26.27 -21.87 -17.86
N CYS A 52 -25.88 -21.78 -16.58
CA CYS A 52 -26.31 -22.74 -15.57
C CYS A 52 -27.85 -22.79 -15.43
N ILE A 53 -28.54 -21.66 -15.56
CA ILE A 53 -29.99 -21.59 -15.45
C ILE A 53 -30.67 -22.07 -16.75
N THR A 54 -30.24 -21.59 -17.92
CA THR A 54 -30.94 -21.79 -19.18
C THR A 54 -30.61 -23.11 -19.85
N GLU A 55 -29.34 -23.54 -19.80
CA GLU A 55 -28.87 -24.73 -20.53
C GLU A 55 -28.71 -25.95 -19.61
N LEU A 56 -28.28 -25.73 -18.34
CA LEU A 56 -28.11 -26.79 -17.35
C LEU A 56 -29.34 -26.93 -16.45
N HIS A 57 -30.40 -26.11 -16.64
CA HIS A 57 -31.65 -26.13 -15.90
C HIS A 57 -31.51 -26.09 -14.38
N MET A 58 -30.44 -25.41 -13.89
CA MET A 58 -30.24 -25.24 -12.46
C MET A 58 -31.25 -24.26 -11.85
N ASN A 59 -31.70 -24.56 -10.64
CA ASN A 59 -32.55 -23.64 -9.89
C ASN A 59 -31.75 -22.39 -9.51
N PRO A 60 -32.13 -21.17 -9.89
CA PRO A 60 -31.42 -19.93 -9.58
C PRO A 60 -31.16 -19.71 -8.09
N SER A 61 -32.09 -20.13 -7.23
CA SER A 61 -31.94 -20.00 -5.76
C SER A 61 -30.85 -20.91 -5.18
N ARG A 62 -30.35 -21.88 -5.96
CA ARG A 62 -29.29 -22.81 -5.57
C ARG A 62 -27.93 -22.44 -6.18
N ILE A 63 -27.82 -21.26 -6.79
CA ILE A 63 -26.56 -20.70 -7.27
C ILE A 63 -26.11 -19.59 -6.32
N LEU A 64 -24.95 -19.77 -5.70
CA LEU A 64 -24.32 -18.79 -4.83
C LEU A 64 -23.15 -18.11 -5.55
N THR A 65 -23.18 -16.79 -5.63
CA THR A 65 -22.06 -16.01 -6.18
C THR A 65 -21.44 -15.18 -5.07
N LEU A 66 -20.15 -15.42 -4.80
CA LEU A 66 -19.36 -14.78 -3.79
C LEU A 66 -18.40 -13.77 -4.38
N THR A 67 -18.35 -12.58 -3.79
CA THR A 67 -17.50 -11.46 -4.23
C THR A 67 -16.70 -10.92 -3.05
N PHE A 68 -15.67 -10.10 -3.36
CA PHE A 68 -14.83 -9.49 -2.33
C PHE A 68 -15.55 -8.38 -1.56
N SER A 69 -16.33 -7.52 -2.24
CA SER A 69 -16.99 -6.37 -1.62
C SER A 69 -18.51 -6.36 -1.81
N ARG A 70 -19.22 -5.65 -0.93
CA ARG A 70 -20.68 -5.44 -1.06
C ARG A 70 -21.03 -4.65 -2.31
N GLU A 71 -20.21 -3.68 -2.67
CA GLU A 71 -20.39 -2.86 -3.88
C GLU A 71 -20.28 -3.73 -5.13
N THR A 72 -19.26 -4.61 -5.18
CA THR A 72 -19.10 -5.58 -6.29
C THR A 72 -20.30 -6.53 -6.37
N ALA A 73 -20.78 -7.05 -5.23
CA ALA A 73 -21.96 -7.93 -5.22
C ALA A 73 -23.21 -7.22 -5.76
N ALA A 74 -23.44 -5.98 -5.33
CA ALA A 74 -24.57 -5.17 -5.80
C ALA A 74 -24.44 -4.80 -7.31
N ASP A 75 -23.23 -4.48 -7.78
CA ASP A 75 -22.97 -4.19 -9.19
C ASP A 75 -23.19 -5.43 -10.05
N MET A 76 -22.69 -6.59 -9.64
CA MET A 76 -22.91 -7.85 -10.35
C MET A 76 -24.40 -8.23 -10.41
N GLN A 77 -25.12 -8.07 -9.31
CA GLN A 77 -26.56 -8.30 -9.29
C GLN A 77 -27.30 -7.40 -10.29
N ARG A 78 -26.95 -6.09 -10.30
CA ARG A 78 -27.53 -5.12 -11.22
C ARG A 78 -27.20 -5.46 -12.68
N ARG A 79 -25.93 -5.79 -12.99
CA ARG A 79 -25.50 -6.22 -14.34
C ARG A 79 -26.21 -7.49 -14.78
N PHE A 80 -26.34 -8.47 -13.90
CA PHE A 80 -27.09 -9.70 -14.21
C PHE A 80 -28.54 -9.40 -14.55
N SER A 81 -29.24 -8.58 -13.76
CA SER A 81 -30.64 -8.21 -14.02
C SER A 81 -30.81 -7.39 -15.31
N VAL A 82 -29.84 -6.54 -15.67
CA VAL A 82 -29.87 -5.77 -16.93
C VAL A 82 -29.61 -6.67 -18.14
N LEU A 83 -28.67 -7.60 -18.05
CA LEU A 83 -28.31 -8.50 -19.13
C LEU A 83 -29.39 -9.58 -19.37
N PHE A 84 -29.99 -10.07 -18.30
CA PHE A 84 -30.95 -11.19 -18.31
C PHE A 84 -32.23 -10.86 -17.53
N PRO A 85 -33.03 -9.89 -17.98
CA PRO A 85 -34.21 -9.42 -17.24
C PRO A 85 -35.29 -10.50 -17.04
N ASP A 86 -35.32 -11.50 -17.91
CA ASP A 86 -36.31 -12.58 -17.89
C ASP A 86 -35.87 -13.74 -16.97
N LEU A 87 -34.63 -13.71 -16.43
CA LEU A 87 -34.17 -14.73 -15.51
C LEU A 87 -34.46 -14.35 -14.04
N PRO A 88 -34.84 -15.33 -13.21
CA PRO A 88 -35.03 -15.09 -11.80
C PRO A 88 -33.74 -14.60 -11.11
N PRO A 89 -33.86 -13.86 -9.97
CA PRO A 89 -32.71 -13.37 -9.24
C PRO A 89 -31.87 -14.52 -8.65
N VAL A 90 -30.55 -14.31 -8.64
CA VAL A 90 -29.53 -15.21 -8.09
C VAL A 90 -28.97 -14.62 -6.80
N HIS A 91 -28.42 -15.45 -5.95
CA HIS A 91 -27.84 -15.00 -4.68
C HIS A 91 -26.42 -14.49 -4.86
N PHE A 92 -26.25 -13.15 -4.85
CA PHE A 92 -24.97 -12.47 -4.80
C PHE A 92 -24.66 -12.05 -3.37
N SER A 93 -23.47 -12.36 -2.85
CA SER A 93 -23.08 -12.08 -1.47
C SER A 93 -21.57 -11.88 -1.36
N THR A 94 -21.14 -11.27 -0.26
CA THR A 94 -19.72 -11.34 0.12
C THR A 94 -19.46 -12.61 0.94
N ILE A 95 -18.22 -13.09 0.94
CA ILE A 95 -17.82 -14.25 1.76
C ILE A 95 -18.14 -13.99 3.25
N HIS A 96 -17.90 -12.77 3.75
CA HIS A 96 -18.25 -12.39 5.12
C HIS A 96 -19.75 -12.44 5.39
N SER A 97 -20.58 -11.95 4.48
CA SER A 97 -22.04 -12.01 4.64
C SER A 97 -22.55 -13.45 4.63
N PHE A 98 -21.96 -14.30 3.79
CA PHE A 98 -22.22 -15.73 3.79
C PHE A 98 -21.83 -16.36 5.14
N CYS A 99 -20.61 -16.13 5.64
CA CYS A 99 -20.16 -16.64 6.95
C CYS A 99 -21.04 -16.17 8.09
N TYR A 100 -21.48 -14.90 8.06
CA TYR A 100 -22.42 -14.40 9.05
C TYR A 100 -23.76 -15.15 9.02
N SER A 101 -24.25 -15.53 7.83
CA SER A 101 -25.47 -16.35 7.70
C SER A 101 -25.29 -17.74 8.32
N VAL A 102 -24.09 -18.34 8.16
CA VAL A 102 -23.75 -19.63 8.80
C VAL A 102 -23.80 -19.50 10.32
N LEU A 103 -23.21 -18.45 10.88
CA LEU A 103 -23.21 -18.20 12.31
C LEU A 103 -24.64 -17.96 12.86
N ARG A 104 -25.46 -17.22 12.13
CA ARG A 104 -26.87 -17.00 12.48
C ARG A 104 -27.66 -18.32 12.51
N GLN A 105 -27.48 -19.18 11.54
CA GLN A 105 -28.14 -20.50 11.48
C GLN A 105 -27.67 -21.40 12.61
N TYR A 106 -26.37 -21.39 12.92
CA TYR A 106 -25.81 -22.10 14.07
C TYR A 106 -26.43 -21.59 15.38
N ALA A 107 -26.44 -20.26 15.58
CA ALA A 107 -27.01 -19.64 16.77
C ALA A 107 -28.50 -20.02 16.98
N LYS A 108 -29.31 -19.95 15.89
CA LYS A 108 -30.72 -20.34 15.91
C LYS A 108 -30.91 -21.81 16.24
N ARG A 109 -30.13 -22.70 15.59
CA ARG A 109 -30.25 -24.14 15.75
C ARG A 109 -29.91 -24.64 17.17
N TYR A 110 -28.82 -24.04 17.73
CA TYR A 110 -28.31 -24.45 19.05
C TYR A 110 -28.72 -23.50 20.17
N ARG A 111 -29.60 -22.52 19.91
CA ARG A 111 -30.10 -21.53 20.89
C ARG A 111 -28.95 -20.81 21.61
N ARG A 112 -27.87 -20.45 20.90
CA ARG A 112 -26.71 -19.75 21.44
C ARG A 112 -26.67 -18.31 20.94
N PRO A 113 -26.38 -17.32 21.82
CA PRO A 113 -26.22 -15.95 21.37
C PRO A 113 -24.97 -15.80 20.49
N LEU A 114 -25.09 -15.00 19.44
CA LEU A 114 -23.94 -14.63 18.61
C LEU A 114 -23.04 -13.66 19.39
N PRO A 115 -21.72 -13.72 19.17
CA PRO A 115 -20.83 -12.64 19.59
C PRO A 115 -21.20 -11.31 18.92
N VAL A 116 -20.91 -10.22 19.63
CA VAL A 116 -21.18 -8.85 19.14
C VAL A 116 -20.08 -8.43 18.20
N LEU A 117 -20.44 -7.96 16.99
CA LEU A 117 -19.48 -7.50 15.98
C LEU A 117 -18.90 -6.13 16.36
N LEU A 118 -17.56 -6.05 16.35
CA LEU A 118 -16.77 -4.84 16.58
C LEU A 118 -16.64 -4.03 15.27
N ALA A 119 -17.75 -3.46 14.79
CA ALA A 119 -17.82 -2.68 13.56
C ALA A 119 -18.80 -1.51 13.69
N GLY A 120 -18.72 -0.53 12.79
CA GLY A 120 -19.54 0.67 12.81
C GLY A 120 -19.33 1.47 14.09
N GLU A 121 -20.40 1.79 14.81
CA GLU A 121 -20.35 2.55 16.08
C GLU A 121 -19.45 1.89 17.15
N ARG A 122 -19.21 0.58 17.04
CA ARG A 122 -18.37 -0.18 17.97
C ARG A 122 -16.92 -0.32 17.52
N ALA A 123 -16.53 0.24 16.38
CA ALA A 123 -15.14 0.21 15.92
C ALA A 123 -14.19 0.84 16.94
N ALA A 124 -14.59 1.98 17.56
CA ALA A 124 -13.82 2.63 18.62
C ALA A 124 -13.53 1.72 19.83
N LEU A 125 -14.43 0.76 20.14
CA LEU A 125 -14.22 -0.22 21.19
C LEU A 125 -13.09 -1.20 20.84
N LYS A 126 -12.95 -1.61 19.57
CA LYS A 126 -11.85 -2.45 19.09
C LYS A 126 -10.50 -1.80 19.39
N TYR A 127 -10.33 -0.53 18.96
CA TYR A 127 -9.10 0.23 19.19
C TYR A 127 -8.80 0.44 20.67
N ARG A 128 -9.83 0.69 21.50
CA ARG A 128 -9.64 0.79 22.94
C ARG A 128 -9.13 -0.52 23.55
N ILE A 129 -9.74 -1.66 23.21
CA ILE A 129 -9.31 -2.98 23.70
C ILE A 129 -7.87 -3.24 23.27
N LEU A 130 -7.53 -2.94 22.04
CA LEU A 130 -6.18 -3.16 21.50
C LEU A 130 -5.17 -2.26 22.23
N ARG A 131 -5.45 -0.97 22.38
CA ARG A 131 -4.59 0.00 23.11
C ARG A 131 -4.36 -0.43 24.57
N ASP A 132 -5.42 -0.84 25.27
CA ASP A 132 -5.31 -1.32 26.66
C ASP A 132 -4.52 -2.63 26.76
N THR A 133 -4.61 -3.49 25.74
CA THR A 133 -3.85 -4.74 25.68
C THR A 133 -2.38 -4.48 25.44
N VAL A 134 -2.03 -3.63 24.46
CA VAL A 134 -0.64 -3.23 24.19
C VAL A 134 -0.02 -2.61 25.45
N ARG A 135 -0.70 -1.63 26.06
CA ARG A 135 -0.21 -0.99 27.31
C ARG A 135 0.04 -2.01 28.43
N ARG A 136 -0.85 -3.00 28.58
CA ARG A 136 -0.68 -4.02 29.63
C ARG A 136 0.50 -4.94 29.37
N VAL A 137 0.80 -5.26 28.12
CA VAL A 137 1.88 -6.14 27.72
C VAL A 137 3.22 -5.42 27.70
N THR A 138 3.30 -4.25 27.08
CA THR A 138 4.56 -3.50 26.86
C THR A 138 4.83 -2.43 27.93
N GLY A 139 3.82 -2.03 28.71
CA GLY A 139 3.92 -0.88 29.62
C GLY A 139 3.82 0.48 28.95
N GLU A 140 3.80 0.57 27.62
CA GLU A 140 3.79 1.78 26.84
C GLU A 140 2.43 2.05 26.18
N TYR A 141 2.13 3.33 25.91
CA TYR A 141 0.95 3.72 25.14
C TYR A 141 1.30 3.69 23.65
N PRO A 142 0.65 2.83 22.83
CA PRO A 142 0.86 2.83 21.39
C PRO A 142 0.25 4.09 20.76
N ASN A 143 0.90 4.60 19.71
CA ASN A 143 0.32 5.59 18.83
C ASN A 143 -0.68 4.95 17.84
N ASP A 144 -1.41 5.75 17.08
CA ASP A 144 -2.44 5.25 16.16
C ASP A 144 -1.82 4.45 14.99
N ASP A 145 -0.66 4.84 14.47
CA ASP A 145 0.06 4.10 13.41
C ASP A 145 0.47 2.69 13.90
N GLN A 146 0.98 2.58 15.13
CA GLN A 146 1.31 1.28 15.74
C GLN A 146 0.07 0.40 15.98
N LEU A 147 -1.05 1.01 16.38
CA LEU A 147 -2.30 0.28 16.57
C LEU A 147 -2.82 -0.28 15.24
N GLU A 148 -2.72 0.52 14.16
CA GLU A 148 -3.11 0.09 12.82
C GLU A 148 -2.23 -1.05 12.31
N GLU A 149 -0.92 -0.98 12.52
CA GLU A 149 0.04 -2.03 12.18
C GLU A 149 -0.26 -3.34 12.92
N ILE A 150 -0.50 -3.26 14.23
CA ILE A 150 -0.86 -4.43 15.06
C ILE A 150 -2.21 -5.02 14.61
N GLU A 151 -3.21 -4.17 14.32
CA GLU A 151 -4.52 -4.62 13.82
C GLU A 151 -4.40 -5.37 12.49
N GLN A 152 -3.65 -4.82 11.55
CA GLN A 152 -3.40 -5.45 10.25
C GLN A 152 -2.71 -6.80 10.42
N GLU A 153 -1.71 -6.87 11.30
CA GLU A 153 -1.00 -8.11 11.54
C GLU A 153 -1.86 -9.19 12.23
N ILE A 154 -2.72 -8.81 13.19
CA ILE A 154 -3.73 -9.71 13.77
C ILE A 154 -4.63 -10.28 12.67
N GLY A 155 -5.12 -9.44 11.77
CA GLY A 155 -5.93 -9.86 10.63
C GLY A 155 -5.17 -10.81 9.69
N ARG A 156 -3.91 -10.50 9.38
CA ARG A 156 -3.05 -11.33 8.53
C ARG A 156 -2.83 -12.72 9.12
N ILE A 157 -2.53 -12.80 10.42
CA ILE A 157 -2.33 -14.08 11.13
C ILE A 157 -3.60 -14.94 11.11
N LYS A 158 -4.77 -14.35 11.41
CA LYS A 158 -6.06 -15.06 11.35
C LYS A 158 -6.36 -15.58 9.94
N ASN A 159 -6.20 -14.74 8.92
CA ASN A 159 -6.51 -15.07 7.53
C ASN A 159 -5.55 -16.10 6.92
N ARG A 160 -4.27 -16.08 7.30
CA ARG A 160 -3.26 -17.07 6.90
C ARG A 160 -3.25 -18.32 7.79
N MET A 161 -4.02 -18.33 8.87
CA MET A 161 -4.09 -19.43 9.84
C MET A 161 -2.72 -19.78 10.46
N PHE A 162 -1.84 -18.78 10.61
CA PHE A 162 -0.52 -18.93 11.22
C PHE A 162 -0.59 -18.87 12.75
N SER A 163 0.43 -19.43 13.41
CA SER A 163 0.63 -19.19 14.83
C SER A 163 1.17 -17.77 15.05
N PRO A 164 0.65 -17.01 16.05
CA PRO A 164 1.19 -15.68 16.37
C PRO A 164 2.69 -15.71 16.69
N LYS A 165 3.23 -16.83 17.17
CA LYS A 165 4.67 -17.00 17.43
C LYS A 165 5.54 -17.12 16.17
N GLN A 166 4.93 -17.34 15.01
CA GLN A 166 5.60 -17.41 13.71
C GLN A 166 5.54 -16.07 12.95
N ALA A 167 5.03 -15.03 13.59
CA ALA A 167 4.92 -13.70 12.99
C ALA A 167 6.31 -13.02 12.95
N GLU A 168 6.89 -12.92 11.78
CA GLU A 168 8.10 -12.14 11.51
C GLU A 168 7.72 -10.70 11.13
N ASN A 169 7.25 -9.91 12.10
CA ASN A 169 6.67 -8.58 11.85
C ASN A 169 7.42 -7.43 12.53
N GLY A 170 8.45 -7.72 13.33
CA GLY A 170 9.21 -6.70 14.06
C GLY A 170 8.43 -6.02 15.21
N ILE A 171 7.21 -6.45 15.51
CA ILE A 171 6.39 -5.91 16.60
C ILE A 171 6.80 -6.62 17.90
N GLU A 172 7.30 -5.87 18.85
CA GLU A 172 7.70 -6.40 20.15
C GLU A 172 6.51 -7.05 20.88
N SER A 173 6.72 -8.24 21.44
CA SER A 173 5.70 -8.99 22.20
C SER A 173 4.38 -9.22 21.42
N PHE A 174 4.43 -9.33 20.10
CA PHE A 174 3.21 -9.47 19.28
C PHE A 174 2.34 -10.67 19.69
N ALA A 175 2.96 -11.82 19.99
CA ALA A 175 2.22 -13.02 20.38
C ALA A 175 1.41 -12.82 21.67
N GLU A 176 1.99 -12.13 22.67
CA GLU A 176 1.33 -11.81 23.94
C GLU A 176 0.20 -10.78 23.72
N ILE A 177 0.42 -9.80 22.84
CA ILE A 177 -0.61 -8.81 22.45
C ILE A 177 -1.77 -9.52 21.75
N TYR A 178 -1.49 -10.41 20.80
CA TYR A 178 -2.48 -11.20 20.08
C TYR A 178 -3.33 -12.04 21.06
N ASP A 179 -2.68 -12.84 21.91
CA ASP A 179 -3.35 -13.71 22.88
C ASP A 179 -4.19 -12.90 23.87
N GLY A 180 -3.66 -11.77 24.33
CA GLY A 180 -4.37 -10.83 25.22
C GLY A 180 -5.61 -10.23 24.56
N TYR A 181 -5.53 -9.79 23.30
CA TYR A 181 -6.66 -9.26 22.54
C TYR A 181 -7.75 -10.34 22.36
N ILE A 182 -7.37 -11.54 21.90
CA ILE A 182 -8.30 -12.65 21.70
C ILE A 182 -8.97 -13.06 23.02
N ALA A 183 -8.23 -13.09 24.14
CA ALA A 183 -8.79 -13.42 25.46
C ALA A 183 -9.86 -12.41 25.89
N VAL A 184 -9.62 -11.10 25.70
CA VAL A 184 -10.60 -10.04 26.00
C VAL A 184 -11.83 -10.18 25.12
N CYS A 185 -11.66 -10.41 23.81
CA CYS A 185 -12.78 -10.60 22.87
C CYS A 185 -13.64 -11.81 23.26
N ARG A 186 -13.02 -12.95 23.56
CA ARG A 186 -13.72 -14.17 23.99
C ARG A 186 -14.48 -13.98 25.29
N LYS A 187 -13.84 -13.36 26.30
CA LYS A 187 -14.46 -13.11 27.62
C LYS A 187 -15.72 -12.24 27.48
N ASN A 188 -15.69 -11.25 26.61
CA ASN A 188 -16.79 -10.31 26.43
C ASN A 188 -17.75 -10.68 25.28
N ARG A 189 -17.58 -11.85 24.67
CA ARG A 189 -18.36 -12.31 23.51
C ARG A 189 -18.36 -11.29 22.37
N LEU A 190 -17.19 -10.80 22.04
CA LEU A 190 -16.95 -9.91 20.93
C LEU A 190 -16.29 -10.66 19.77
N MET A 191 -16.53 -10.19 18.55
CA MET A 191 -15.85 -10.69 17.35
C MET A 191 -15.55 -9.52 16.40
N ASP A 192 -14.43 -9.56 15.71
CA ASP A 192 -14.17 -8.72 14.54
C ASP A 192 -14.58 -9.44 13.24
N PHE A 193 -14.28 -8.82 12.06
CA PHE A 193 -14.61 -9.45 10.79
C PHE A 193 -13.81 -10.73 10.52
N ASP A 194 -12.56 -10.80 10.97
CA ASP A 194 -11.71 -11.98 10.77
C ASP A 194 -12.12 -13.12 11.72
N ASP A 195 -12.57 -12.78 12.93
CA ASP A 195 -13.18 -13.77 13.85
C ASP A 195 -14.44 -14.40 13.25
N MET A 196 -15.22 -13.65 12.48
CA MET A 196 -16.41 -14.18 11.80
C MET A 196 -16.05 -15.32 10.85
N LEU A 197 -14.97 -15.19 10.09
CA LEU A 197 -14.47 -16.23 9.20
C LEU A 197 -13.97 -17.45 10.02
N SER A 198 -13.15 -17.20 11.05
CA SER A 198 -12.60 -18.25 11.91
C SER A 198 -13.70 -19.05 12.61
N LEU A 199 -14.71 -18.37 13.14
CA LEU A 199 -15.88 -19.01 13.78
C LEU A 199 -16.72 -19.80 12.76
N CYS A 200 -16.87 -19.29 11.53
CA CYS A 200 -17.57 -20.03 10.47
C CYS A 200 -16.85 -21.34 10.14
N LEU A 201 -15.53 -21.30 9.99
CA LEU A 201 -14.72 -22.51 9.77
C LEU A 201 -14.86 -23.51 10.92
N ASP A 202 -14.82 -23.03 12.15
CA ASP A 202 -15.02 -23.87 13.36
C ASP A 202 -16.42 -24.51 13.38
N VAL A 203 -17.47 -23.76 13.03
CA VAL A 203 -18.83 -24.31 12.91
C VAL A 203 -18.90 -25.39 11.84
N PHE A 204 -18.30 -25.16 10.67
CA PHE A 204 -18.29 -26.16 9.60
C PHE A 204 -17.49 -27.42 9.96
N ARG A 205 -16.42 -27.31 10.73
CA ARG A 205 -15.62 -28.44 11.21
C ARG A 205 -16.33 -29.23 12.30
N ARG A 206 -16.93 -28.56 13.30
CA ARG A 206 -17.45 -29.18 14.52
C ARG A 206 -18.94 -29.50 14.45
N CYS A 207 -19.70 -28.92 13.50
CA CYS A 207 -21.15 -29.09 13.39
C CYS A 207 -21.54 -29.61 11.99
N PRO A 208 -21.35 -30.92 11.70
CA PRO A 208 -21.66 -31.51 10.41
C PRO A 208 -23.10 -31.23 9.93
N ASN A 209 -24.06 -31.19 10.83
CA ASN A 209 -25.45 -30.87 10.50
C ASN A 209 -25.67 -29.46 9.95
N VAL A 210 -24.92 -28.47 10.44
CA VAL A 210 -24.99 -27.11 9.89
C VAL A 210 -24.29 -27.09 8.55
N ARG A 211 -23.11 -27.70 8.44
CA ARG A 211 -22.37 -27.81 7.18
C ARG A 211 -23.20 -28.46 6.07
N SER A 212 -23.75 -29.65 6.34
CA SER A 212 -24.56 -30.38 5.36
C SER A 212 -25.83 -29.63 4.96
N TRP A 213 -26.42 -28.85 5.87
CA TRP A 213 -27.53 -27.97 5.51
C TRP A 213 -27.13 -26.91 4.49
N PHE A 214 -25.97 -26.23 4.66
CA PHE A 214 -25.48 -25.24 3.69
C PHE A 214 -25.01 -25.91 2.40
N GLN A 215 -24.33 -27.05 2.46
CA GLN A 215 -23.96 -27.83 1.29
C GLN A 215 -25.19 -28.20 0.44
N GLY A 216 -26.28 -28.58 1.08
CA GLY A 216 -27.55 -28.92 0.44
C GLY A 216 -28.32 -27.72 -0.12
N GLN A 217 -27.92 -26.47 0.17
CA GLN A 217 -28.57 -25.28 -0.37
C GLN A 217 -28.07 -24.92 -1.77
N TYR A 218 -26.83 -25.29 -2.14
CA TYR A 218 -26.18 -24.78 -3.36
C TYR A 218 -25.68 -25.92 -4.25
N ASP A 219 -26.12 -25.90 -5.52
CA ASP A 219 -25.62 -26.78 -6.58
C ASP A 219 -24.42 -26.18 -7.30
N ALA A 220 -24.32 -24.84 -7.30
CA ALA A 220 -23.20 -24.12 -7.87
C ALA A 220 -22.74 -23.01 -6.94
N VAL A 221 -21.42 -22.89 -6.78
CA VAL A 221 -20.73 -21.81 -6.09
C VAL A 221 -19.81 -21.12 -7.09
N CYS A 222 -20.02 -19.83 -7.30
CA CYS A 222 -19.17 -18.98 -8.12
C CYS A 222 -18.40 -18.02 -7.22
N VAL A 223 -17.11 -17.79 -7.50
CA VAL A 223 -16.26 -16.87 -6.75
C VAL A 223 -15.60 -15.90 -7.72
N ASP A 224 -15.85 -14.61 -7.54
CA ASP A 224 -15.16 -13.54 -8.28
C ASP A 224 -13.96 -13.02 -7.53
N GLU A 225 -12.96 -12.50 -8.24
CA GLU A 225 -11.68 -12.00 -7.70
C GLU A 225 -11.02 -13.02 -6.74
N ALA A 226 -10.99 -14.27 -7.18
CA ALA A 226 -10.54 -15.41 -6.35
C ALA A 226 -9.08 -15.25 -5.83
N GLN A 227 -8.23 -14.45 -6.49
CA GLN A 227 -6.86 -14.15 -6.05
C GLN A 227 -6.79 -13.33 -4.76
N ASP A 228 -7.89 -12.71 -4.35
CA ASP A 228 -7.95 -11.92 -3.11
C ASP A 228 -8.49 -12.72 -1.92
N THR A 229 -8.86 -13.98 -2.14
CA THR A 229 -9.31 -14.88 -1.09
C THR A 229 -8.14 -15.29 -0.18
N SER A 230 -8.38 -15.27 1.13
CA SER A 230 -7.42 -15.75 2.13
C SER A 230 -7.43 -17.28 2.25
N LEU A 231 -6.37 -17.85 2.82
CA LEU A 231 -6.32 -19.28 3.11
C LEU A 231 -7.55 -19.73 3.95
N LEU A 232 -7.90 -18.92 4.96
CA LEU A 232 -9.08 -19.19 5.81
C LEU A 232 -10.38 -19.26 4.98
N GLN A 233 -10.54 -18.36 4.01
CA GLN A 233 -11.71 -18.36 3.12
C GLN A 233 -11.69 -19.55 2.16
N HIS A 234 -10.53 -19.94 1.63
CA HIS A 234 -10.40 -21.16 0.82
C HIS A 234 -10.82 -22.40 1.60
N ARG A 235 -10.39 -22.54 2.87
CA ARG A 235 -10.81 -23.68 3.73
C ARG A 235 -12.31 -23.70 4.00
N ILE A 236 -12.97 -22.55 4.08
CA ILE A 236 -14.43 -22.46 4.20
C ILE A 236 -15.10 -22.93 2.90
N LEU A 237 -14.60 -22.48 1.72
CA LEU A 237 -15.11 -22.87 0.41
C LEU A 237 -14.95 -24.38 0.16
N GLU A 238 -13.81 -24.96 0.50
CA GLU A 238 -13.58 -26.42 0.41
C GLU A 238 -14.59 -27.22 1.21
N LEU A 239 -14.92 -26.75 2.43
CA LEU A 239 -15.93 -27.40 3.26
C LEU A 239 -17.37 -27.14 2.79
N LEU A 240 -17.62 -26.06 2.05
CA LEU A 240 -18.93 -25.74 1.47
C LEU A 240 -19.22 -26.60 0.24
N VAL A 241 -18.23 -26.71 -0.66
CA VAL A 241 -18.39 -27.46 -1.92
C VAL A 241 -18.38 -28.96 -1.61
N GLN A 242 -19.42 -29.64 -1.99
CA GLN A 242 -19.56 -31.09 -1.81
C GLN A 242 -19.36 -31.86 -3.13
N LYS A 243 -19.27 -33.19 -3.04
CA LYS A 243 -19.29 -34.05 -4.24
C LYS A 243 -20.58 -33.82 -5.03
N GLY A 244 -20.44 -33.31 -6.26
CA GLY A 244 -21.56 -33.04 -7.14
C GLY A 244 -21.93 -31.57 -7.30
N SER A 245 -21.52 -30.68 -6.38
CA SER A 245 -21.65 -29.23 -6.58
C SER A 245 -20.60 -28.72 -7.59
N MET A 246 -20.96 -27.67 -8.30
CA MET A 246 -20.03 -26.96 -9.20
C MET A 246 -19.31 -25.86 -8.41
N LEU A 247 -18.01 -25.71 -8.66
CA LEU A 247 -17.22 -24.57 -8.22
C LEU A 247 -16.62 -23.87 -9.44
N PHE A 248 -16.92 -22.59 -9.59
CA PHE A 248 -16.39 -21.76 -10.66
C PHE A 248 -15.69 -20.53 -10.07
N MET A 249 -14.37 -20.56 -10.03
CA MET A 249 -13.54 -19.48 -9.51
C MET A 249 -12.96 -18.66 -10.66
N VAL A 250 -13.11 -17.34 -10.59
CA VAL A 250 -12.53 -16.42 -11.58
C VAL A 250 -11.52 -15.53 -10.87
N GLY A 251 -10.32 -15.43 -11.41
CA GLY A 251 -9.27 -14.62 -10.80
C GLY A 251 -8.09 -14.39 -11.73
N ASP A 252 -7.16 -13.60 -11.21
CA ASP A 252 -5.89 -13.30 -11.83
C ASP A 252 -4.84 -13.15 -10.72
N GLU A 253 -4.00 -14.16 -10.51
CA GLU A 253 -2.98 -14.13 -9.45
C GLU A 253 -1.99 -12.97 -9.63
N ASP A 254 -1.81 -12.48 -10.87
CA ASP A 254 -1.00 -11.31 -11.18
C ASP A 254 -1.64 -9.99 -10.67
N GLN A 255 -2.94 -10.02 -10.32
CA GLN A 255 -3.66 -8.91 -9.69
C GLN A 255 -3.88 -9.09 -8.17
N SER A 256 -3.23 -10.07 -7.54
CA SER A 256 -3.30 -10.24 -6.09
C SER A 256 -2.43 -9.19 -5.39
N ILE A 257 -3.06 -8.17 -4.84
CA ILE A 257 -2.40 -7.04 -4.15
C ILE A 257 -2.85 -6.87 -2.69
N TYR A 258 -3.62 -7.82 -2.13
CA TYR A 258 -4.10 -7.78 -0.75
C TYR A 258 -3.41 -8.80 0.16
N SER A 259 -2.15 -9.13 -0.13
CA SER A 259 -1.35 -10.05 0.70
C SER A 259 -1.20 -9.57 2.15
N PHE A 260 -1.16 -8.25 2.38
CA PHE A 260 -1.16 -7.63 3.70
C PHE A 260 -2.47 -7.88 4.50
N ARG A 261 -3.58 -8.20 3.82
CA ARG A 261 -4.85 -8.66 4.42
C ARG A 261 -4.96 -10.17 4.50
N GLY A 262 -3.89 -10.90 4.16
CA GLY A 262 -3.85 -12.36 4.20
C GLY A 262 -4.33 -13.05 2.92
N ALA A 263 -4.54 -12.32 1.81
CA ALA A 263 -4.79 -12.94 0.51
C ALA A 263 -3.66 -13.92 0.17
N SER A 264 -4.02 -15.09 -0.35
CA SER A 264 -3.12 -16.19 -0.65
C SER A 264 -3.26 -16.63 -2.10
N PRO A 265 -2.55 -15.98 -3.04
CA PRO A 265 -2.56 -16.41 -4.45
C PRO A 265 -2.01 -17.82 -4.64
N ASP A 266 -1.24 -18.34 -3.67
CA ASP A 266 -0.70 -19.70 -3.69
C ASP A 266 -1.80 -20.77 -3.73
N GLU A 267 -2.97 -20.50 -3.11
CA GLU A 267 -4.11 -21.40 -3.14
C GLU A 267 -4.69 -21.54 -4.56
N LEU A 268 -4.61 -20.50 -5.38
CA LEU A 268 -4.98 -20.60 -6.80
C LEU A 268 -3.97 -21.47 -7.56
N LEU A 269 -2.67 -21.32 -7.29
CA LEU A 269 -1.63 -22.14 -7.92
C LEU A 269 -1.77 -23.61 -7.57
N ARG A 270 -2.31 -23.92 -6.38
CA ARG A 270 -2.58 -25.28 -5.91
C ARG A 270 -4.00 -25.78 -6.22
N PHE A 271 -4.76 -25.09 -7.06
CA PHE A 271 -6.16 -25.42 -7.32
C PHE A 271 -6.33 -26.87 -7.81
N SER A 272 -5.48 -27.34 -8.72
CA SER A 272 -5.51 -28.70 -9.23
C SER A 272 -5.08 -29.77 -8.19
N GLU A 273 -4.33 -29.39 -7.17
CA GLU A 273 -3.98 -30.29 -6.05
C GLU A 273 -5.16 -30.43 -5.10
N THR A 274 -5.94 -29.36 -4.92
CA THR A 274 -7.11 -29.33 -4.02
C THR A 274 -8.33 -30.04 -4.64
N TYR A 275 -8.51 -29.89 -5.97
CA TYR A 275 -9.65 -30.45 -6.71
C TYR A 275 -9.15 -31.35 -7.83
N ALA A 276 -9.23 -32.68 -7.62
CA ALA A 276 -8.65 -33.68 -8.53
C ALA A 276 -9.23 -33.68 -9.97
N ASP A 277 -10.46 -33.19 -10.15
CA ASP A 277 -11.12 -33.03 -11.45
C ASP A 277 -11.15 -31.57 -11.94
N ALA A 278 -10.20 -30.75 -11.46
CA ALA A 278 -10.12 -29.34 -11.80
C ALA A 278 -9.78 -29.10 -13.27
N GLN A 279 -10.47 -28.15 -13.88
CA GLN A 279 -10.13 -27.59 -15.17
C GLN A 279 -9.64 -26.16 -15.00
N ILE A 280 -8.43 -25.88 -15.51
CA ILE A 280 -7.88 -24.52 -15.57
C ILE A 280 -8.10 -23.99 -16.97
N LEU A 281 -8.83 -22.89 -17.07
CA LEU A 281 -9.12 -22.17 -18.31
C LEU A 281 -8.45 -20.81 -18.31
N LYS A 282 -8.14 -20.26 -19.48
CA LYS A 282 -7.48 -18.96 -19.60
C LYS A 282 -8.31 -18.01 -20.47
N MET A 283 -8.37 -16.73 -20.09
CA MET A 283 -8.84 -15.63 -20.91
C MET A 283 -7.71 -14.62 -21.06
N GLU A 284 -7.06 -14.58 -22.19
CA GLU A 284 -5.81 -13.86 -22.40
C GLU A 284 -5.99 -12.57 -23.22
N THR A 285 -7.17 -12.33 -23.80
CA THR A 285 -7.42 -11.15 -24.62
C THR A 285 -7.89 -9.96 -23.79
N ASN A 286 -7.09 -8.89 -23.79
CA ASN A 286 -7.44 -7.61 -23.15
C ASN A 286 -8.17 -6.71 -24.15
N TYR A 287 -9.41 -6.36 -23.85
CA TYR A 287 -10.27 -5.46 -24.64
C TYR A 287 -10.32 -4.03 -24.09
N ARG A 288 -9.60 -3.75 -23.00
CA ARG A 288 -9.65 -2.48 -22.27
C ARG A 288 -8.61 -1.48 -22.75
N SER A 289 -7.35 -1.90 -22.80
CA SER A 289 -6.21 -1.02 -22.87
C SER A 289 -5.60 -0.95 -24.26
N ASP A 290 -4.97 0.19 -24.56
CA ASP A 290 -4.14 0.34 -25.76
C ASP A 290 -3.09 -0.76 -25.86
N CYS A 291 -2.79 -1.21 -27.08
CA CYS A 291 -1.85 -2.30 -27.34
C CYS A 291 -0.45 -2.06 -26.78
N LYS A 292 0.01 -0.82 -26.70
CA LYS A 292 1.34 -0.51 -26.11
C LYS A 292 1.34 -0.75 -24.61
N ILE A 293 0.27 -0.35 -23.91
CA ILE A 293 0.11 -0.63 -22.47
C ILE A 293 0.07 -2.13 -22.23
N VAL A 294 -0.72 -2.87 -23.02
CA VAL A 294 -0.86 -4.33 -22.93
C VAL A 294 0.51 -5.01 -23.08
N LYS A 295 1.25 -4.69 -24.14
CA LYS A 295 2.58 -5.28 -24.40
C LYS A 295 3.61 -4.97 -23.30
N CYS A 296 3.60 -3.75 -22.78
CA CYS A 296 4.51 -3.38 -21.68
C CYS A 296 4.14 -4.12 -20.39
N ALA A 297 2.84 -4.20 -20.08
CA ALA A 297 2.35 -4.86 -18.86
C ALA A 297 2.59 -6.38 -18.89
N ASP A 298 2.35 -7.06 -20.02
CA ASP A 298 2.60 -8.49 -20.19
C ASP A 298 4.06 -8.84 -19.94
N ARG A 299 4.98 -8.09 -20.56
CA ARG A 299 6.42 -8.27 -20.37
C ARG A 299 6.87 -7.96 -18.95
N PHE A 300 6.32 -6.92 -18.35
CA PHE A 300 6.69 -6.49 -17.01
C PHE A 300 6.31 -7.54 -15.95
N ILE A 301 5.09 -8.10 -16.03
CA ILE A 301 4.62 -9.08 -15.05
C ILE A 301 5.31 -10.44 -15.16
N ALA A 302 5.86 -10.75 -16.31
CA ALA A 302 6.59 -12.02 -16.56
C ALA A 302 7.84 -12.19 -15.67
N GLN A 303 8.32 -11.14 -15.00
CA GLN A 303 9.42 -11.26 -14.04
C GLN A 303 9.03 -11.99 -12.73
N ASN A 304 7.73 -12.07 -12.39
CA ASN A 304 7.25 -12.81 -11.24
C ASN A 304 7.32 -14.32 -11.54
N ARG A 305 7.75 -15.11 -10.55
CA ARG A 305 7.91 -16.56 -10.67
C ARG A 305 6.67 -17.33 -10.22
N MET A 306 6.00 -16.83 -9.18
CA MET A 306 4.81 -17.47 -8.60
C MET A 306 3.55 -17.04 -9.37
N ARG A 307 3.38 -17.61 -10.58
CA ARG A 307 2.26 -17.35 -11.49
C ARG A 307 2.01 -18.49 -12.46
N TYR A 308 0.81 -18.56 -13.00
CA TYR A 308 0.53 -19.41 -14.17
C TYR A 308 1.16 -18.82 -15.44
N GLU A 309 1.63 -19.67 -16.31
CA GLU A 309 2.06 -19.24 -17.64
C GLU A 309 0.84 -18.79 -18.44
N LYS A 310 0.75 -17.50 -18.70
CA LYS A 310 -0.28 -16.85 -19.50
C LYS A 310 0.28 -15.57 -20.13
N HIS A 311 -0.29 -15.16 -21.26
CA HIS A 311 0.10 -13.96 -21.99
C HIS A 311 -1.09 -13.03 -22.18
N MET A 312 -0.86 -11.73 -22.06
CA MET A 312 -1.89 -10.75 -22.30
C MET A 312 -1.86 -10.30 -23.77
N ILE A 313 -2.89 -10.67 -24.52
CA ILE A 313 -3.03 -10.39 -25.94
C ILE A 313 -3.90 -9.14 -26.11
N CYS A 314 -3.48 -8.22 -26.97
CA CYS A 314 -4.30 -7.04 -27.29
C CYS A 314 -5.53 -7.42 -28.13
N GLY A 315 -6.71 -7.12 -27.62
CA GLY A 315 -8.00 -7.29 -28.33
C GLY A 315 -8.49 -6.03 -29.01
N THR A 316 -7.76 -4.92 -28.90
CA THR A 316 -8.10 -3.64 -29.58
C THR A 316 -7.20 -3.42 -30.78
N THR A 317 -7.70 -2.69 -31.79
CA THR A 317 -6.89 -2.26 -32.95
C THR A 317 -6.11 -0.98 -32.68
N VAL A 318 -6.36 -0.33 -31.54
CA VAL A 318 -5.72 0.93 -31.16
C VAL A 318 -4.34 0.66 -30.60
N CYS A 319 -3.32 1.21 -31.23
CA CYS A 319 -1.93 1.13 -30.79
C CYS A 319 -1.26 2.50 -30.99
N SER A 320 -1.32 3.35 -29.95
CA SER A 320 -0.72 4.67 -29.98
C SER A 320 0.71 4.63 -29.47
N SER A 321 1.63 5.30 -30.18
CA SER A 321 2.99 5.50 -29.68
C SER A 321 3.03 6.31 -28.37
N GLU A 322 2.01 7.13 -28.12
CA GLU A 322 1.89 8.01 -26.97
C GLU A 322 1.09 7.39 -25.79
N ALA A 323 0.62 6.14 -25.94
CA ALA A 323 -0.17 5.49 -24.91
C ALA A 323 0.60 5.28 -23.59
N VAL A 324 1.92 5.21 -23.65
CA VAL A 324 2.79 5.17 -22.46
C VAL A 324 3.79 6.32 -22.57
N GLU A 325 3.73 7.21 -21.61
CA GLU A 325 4.57 8.42 -21.55
C GLU A 325 5.35 8.46 -20.24
N THR A 326 6.64 8.80 -20.32
CA THR A 326 7.47 9.13 -19.15
C THR A 326 7.84 10.60 -19.21
N VAL A 327 7.47 11.33 -18.16
CA VAL A 327 7.76 12.76 -18.01
C VAL A 327 9.00 12.91 -17.13
N ARG A 328 10.03 13.54 -17.68
CA ARG A 328 11.25 13.87 -16.93
C ARG A 328 11.09 15.20 -16.23
N LEU A 329 11.32 15.21 -14.93
CA LEU A 329 11.27 16.37 -14.06
C LEU A 329 12.66 16.66 -13.50
N THR A 330 12.89 17.89 -13.07
CA THR A 330 14.11 18.25 -12.31
C THR A 330 14.02 17.71 -10.89
N ASP A 331 12.83 17.81 -10.27
CA ASP A 331 12.54 17.36 -8.93
C ASP A 331 11.13 16.75 -8.88
N TYR A 332 10.92 15.70 -8.07
CA TYR A 332 9.60 15.05 -7.93
C TYR A 332 8.51 15.96 -7.36
N GLU A 333 8.87 17.02 -6.63
CA GLU A 333 7.89 18.02 -6.16
C GLU A 333 7.11 18.68 -7.30
N GLN A 334 7.70 18.75 -8.51
CA GLN A 334 7.06 19.35 -9.67
C GLN A 334 5.94 18.49 -10.26
N GLN A 335 5.82 17.21 -9.89
CA GLN A 335 4.84 16.31 -10.51
C GLN A 335 3.40 16.76 -10.29
N CYS A 336 3.05 17.26 -9.09
CA CYS A 336 1.71 17.74 -8.79
C CYS A 336 1.32 18.93 -9.71
N GLY A 337 2.21 19.90 -9.88
CA GLY A 337 2.00 21.04 -10.79
C GLY A 337 1.90 20.61 -12.25
N CYS A 338 2.72 19.65 -12.67
CA CYS A 338 2.66 19.07 -14.00
C CYS A 338 1.32 18.37 -14.26
N ILE A 339 0.82 17.56 -13.31
CA ILE A 339 -0.48 16.89 -13.40
C ILE A 339 -1.60 17.92 -13.51
N VAL A 340 -1.64 18.93 -12.63
CA VAL A 340 -2.67 19.98 -12.65
C VAL A 340 -2.66 20.72 -13.99
N SER A 341 -1.48 21.04 -14.53
CA SER A 341 -1.35 21.69 -15.85
C SER A 341 -1.89 20.82 -16.98
N ARG A 342 -1.68 19.50 -16.92
CA ARG A 342 -2.20 18.52 -17.89
C ARG A 342 -3.72 18.37 -17.77
N ILE A 343 -4.26 18.31 -16.57
CA ILE A 343 -5.70 18.26 -16.33
C ILE A 343 -6.39 19.49 -16.92
N LYS A 344 -5.83 20.70 -16.72
CA LYS A 344 -6.38 21.94 -17.29
C LYS A 344 -6.37 21.98 -18.83
N ARG A 345 -5.40 21.34 -19.46
CA ARG A 345 -5.27 21.27 -20.92
C ARG A 345 -6.06 20.10 -21.55
N TYR A 346 -6.59 19.22 -20.69
CA TYR A 346 -7.33 18.06 -21.17
C TYR A 346 -8.71 18.50 -21.69
N ASP A 347 -8.89 18.43 -22.99
CA ASP A 347 -10.10 18.74 -23.72
C ASP A 347 -10.91 17.48 -24.10
N GLY A 348 -10.37 16.29 -23.73
CA GLY A 348 -10.95 15.00 -24.04
C GLY A 348 -12.15 14.66 -23.16
N GLN A 349 -13.07 13.87 -23.73
CA GLN A 349 -14.10 13.18 -22.96
C GLN A 349 -13.49 11.95 -22.28
N GLY A 350 -13.73 11.79 -20.98
CA GLY A 350 -13.31 10.61 -20.25
C GLY A 350 -12.81 10.93 -18.84
N ARG A 351 -12.55 9.86 -18.07
CA ARG A 351 -12.09 9.95 -16.68
C ARG A 351 -10.58 9.86 -16.60
N GLN A 352 -9.98 10.75 -15.82
CA GLN A 352 -8.57 10.75 -15.51
C GLN A 352 -8.37 10.28 -14.07
N ALA A 353 -7.43 9.39 -13.82
CA ALA A 353 -7.07 8.98 -12.47
C ALA A 353 -5.64 9.37 -12.11
N ILE A 354 -5.46 9.81 -10.89
CA ILE A 354 -4.15 9.95 -10.27
C ILE A 354 -4.04 8.85 -9.22
N LEU A 355 -3.13 7.92 -9.48
CA LEU A 355 -2.92 6.76 -8.63
C LEU A 355 -1.61 6.90 -7.86
N TYR A 356 -1.68 6.61 -6.56
CA TYR A 356 -0.54 6.71 -5.63
C TYR A 356 -0.49 5.47 -4.73
N LYS A 357 0.69 5.20 -4.19
CA LYS A 357 0.89 4.09 -3.24
C LYS A 357 0.41 4.49 -1.84
N ASN A 358 0.82 5.66 -1.37
CA ASN A 358 0.57 6.16 -0.02
C ASN A 358 -0.40 7.35 -0.05
N ASN A 359 -1.31 7.41 0.92
CA ASN A 359 -2.33 8.47 1.02
C ASN A 359 -1.73 9.87 1.15
N GLU A 360 -0.57 9.98 1.78
CA GLU A 360 0.13 11.25 1.98
C GLU A 360 0.44 11.95 0.66
N SER A 361 0.80 11.18 -0.37
CA SER A 361 1.14 11.70 -1.71
C SER A 361 0.00 12.53 -2.33
N ALA A 362 -1.25 12.20 -2.01
CA ALA A 362 -2.41 12.90 -2.53
C ALA A 362 -2.63 14.29 -1.90
N VAL A 363 -2.16 14.53 -0.68
CA VAL A 363 -2.51 15.73 0.10
C VAL A 363 -2.03 17.01 -0.60
N ALA A 364 -0.78 17.03 -1.08
CA ALA A 364 -0.23 18.17 -1.81
C ALA A 364 -0.96 18.41 -3.13
N LEU A 365 -1.36 17.33 -3.83
CA LEU A 365 -2.14 17.43 -5.06
C LEU A 365 -3.55 17.97 -4.80
N ILE A 366 -4.21 17.48 -3.73
CA ILE A 366 -5.52 17.96 -3.29
C ILE A 366 -5.47 19.45 -2.98
N ASP A 367 -4.40 19.91 -2.30
CA ASP A 367 -4.19 21.33 -2.04
C ASP A 367 -4.13 22.15 -3.33
N LEU A 368 -3.36 21.70 -4.32
CA LEU A 368 -3.26 22.37 -5.62
C LEU A 368 -4.58 22.35 -6.39
N LEU A 369 -5.25 21.19 -6.50
CA LEU A 369 -6.54 21.09 -7.18
C LEU A 369 -7.59 22.02 -6.54
N SER A 370 -7.62 22.09 -5.20
CA SER A 370 -8.52 22.97 -4.47
C SER A 370 -8.22 24.46 -4.72
N ARG A 371 -6.94 24.86 -4.76
CA ARG A 371 -6.53 26.24 -5.08
C ARG A 371 -6.91 26.64 -6.51
N GLU A 372 -6.87 25.69 -7.44
CA GLU A 372 -7.16 25.89 -8.85
C GLU A 372 -8.65 25.69 -9.20
N GLY A 373 -9.50 25.40 -8.22
CA GLY A 373 -10.94 25.20 -8.40
C GLY A 373 -11.31 23.98 -9.25
N ILE A 374 -10.42 23.01 -9.37
CA ILE A 374 -10.65 21.78 -10.15
C ILE A 374 -11.45 20.79 -9.31
N ARG A 375 -12.60 20.34 -9.84
CA ARG A 375 -13.42 19.31 -9.19
C ARG A 375 -12.77 17.94 -9.32
N TYR A 376 -12.78 17.18 -8.21
CA TYR A 376 -12.23 15.84 -8.15
C TYR A 376 -13.06 14.95 -7.21
N THR A 377 -12.92 13.64 -7.37
CA THR A 377 -13.40 12.64 -6.41
C THR A 377 -12.20 11.96 -5.76
N CYS A 378 -12.16 11.91 -4.43
CA CYS A 378 -11.20 11.11 -3.68
C CYS A 378 -11.87 9.83 -3.18
N ARG A 379 -11.23 8.68 -3.41
CA ARG A 379 -11.76 7.38 -2.96
C ARG A 379 -11.57 7.18 -1.46
N GLU A 380 -10.49 7.67 -0.92
CA GLU A 380 -10.18 7.66 0.50
C GLU A 380 -10.82 8.88 1.18
N ARG A 381 -11.91 8.65 1.92
CA ARG A 381 -12.65 9.72 2.62
C ARG A 381 -12.00 10.15 3.92
N GLU A 382 -11.15 9.32 4.48
CA GLU A 382 -10.39 9.60 5.70
C GLU A 382 -8.91 9.34 5.42
N MET A 383 -8.10 10.36 5.65
CA MET A 383 -6.66 10.26 5.54
C MET A 383 -6.04 10.41 6.93
N THR A 384 -5.36 9.38 7.39
CA THR A 384 -4.62 9.37 8.66
C THR A 384 -3.55 10.45 8.74
N PHE A 385 -3.12 11.01 7.59
CA PHE A 385 -2.21 12.14 7.54
C PHE A 385 -2.61 13.28 8.47
N PHE A 386 -3.88 13.72 8.41
CA PHE A 386 -4.35 14.90 9.17
C PHE A 386 -4.39 14.69 10.69
N SER A 387 -4.48 13.46 11.16
CA SER A 387 -4.47 13.05 12.57
C SER A 387 -3.15 12.39 13.00
N SER A 388 -2.19 12.28 12.09
CA SER A 388 -0.92 11.62 12.37
C SER A 388 -0.12 12.34 13.46
N ALA A 389 0.67 11.56 14.19
CA ALA A 389 1.50 12.10 15.27
C ALA A 389 2.40 13.25 14.81
N VAL A 390 2.98 13.14 13.61
CA VAL A 390 3.85 14.16 13.02
C VAL A 390 3.14 15.48 12.78
N VAL A 391 1.95 15.43 12.13
CA VAL A 391 1.17 16.64 11.83
C VAL A 391 0.68 17.30 13.12
N GLU A 392 0.20 16.50 14.06
CA GLU A 392 -0.25 17.00 15.36
C GLU A 392 0.88 17.57 16.21
N ASP A 393 2.10 17.01 16.08
CA ASP A 393 3.27 17.58 16.74
C ASP A 393 3.61 18.97 16.18
N ILE A 394 3.69 19.10 14.86
CA ILE A 394 3.94 20.42 14.23
C ILE A 394 2.85 21.43 14.60
N ARG A 395 1.58 21.00 14.61
CA ARG A 395 0.47 21.86 15.12
C ARG A 395 0.69 22.28 16.56
N ALA A 396 1.14 21.35 17.42
CA ALA A 396 1.42 21.68 18.84
C ALA A 396 2.59 22.65 18.97
N TYR A 397 3.66 22.53 18.17
CA TYR A 397 4.73 23.53 18.12
C TYR A 397 4.21 24.91 17.76
N LEU A 398 3.38 25.02 16.71
CA LEU A 398 2.81 26.31 16.28
C LEU A 398 1.79 26.87 17.29
N ARG A 399 0.98 26.01 17.92
CA ARG A 399 0.05 26.41 19.00
C ARG A 399 0.83 26.97 20.20
N LEU A 400 1.88 26.26 20.62
CA LEU A 400 2.71 26.70 21.77
C LEU A 400 3.47 27.99 21.45
N ALA A 401 3.87 28.20 20.19
CA ALA A 401 4.44 29.46 19.76
C ALA A 401 3.38 30.60 19.87
N ALA A 402 2.14 30.37 19.44
CA ALA A 402 1.06 31.35 19.49
C ALA A 402 0.57 31.63 20.93
N ASN A 403 0.52 30.60 21.78
CA ASN A 403 0.16 30.69 23.18
C ASN A 403 1.24 30.03 24.05
N PRO A 404 2.20 30.82 24.58
CA PRO A 404 3.33 30.30 25.37
C PRO A 404 2.92 29.59 26.67
N ARG A 405 1.64 29.69 27.09
CA ARG A 405 1.09 29.02 28.27
C ARG A 405 0.25 27.77 27.92
N ASP A 406 0.20 27.35 26.66
CA ASP A 406 -0.58 26.18 26.23
C ASP A 406 -0.02 24.87 26.79
N ILE A 407 -0.52 24.48 27.97
CA ILE A 407 -0.15 23.26 28.67
C ILE A 407 -0.53 22.00 27.88
N GLU A 408 -1.61 22.05 27.11
CA GLU A 408 -2.03 20.92 26.28
C GLU A 408 -1.01 20.67 25.15
N ALA A 409 -0.62 21.73 24.43
CA ALA A 409 0.45 21.65 23.44
C ALA A 409 1.76 21.22 24.07
N PHE A 410 2.13 21.77 25.25
CA PHE A 410 3.33 21.38 25.96
C PHE A 410 3.31 19.91 26.42
N SER A 411 2.15 19.39 26.81
CA SER A 411 2.00 17.97 27.20
C SER A 411 2.39 16.99 26.08
N ARG A 412 2.27 17.43 24.83
CA ARG A 412 2.66 16.66 23.65
C ARG A 412 4.15 16.81 23.31
N LEU A 413 4.76 17.93 23.72
CA LEU A 413 6.09 18.33 23.27
C LEU A 413 7.19 18.20 24.32
N TYR A 414 6.84 18.17 25.63
CA TYR A 414 7.84 18.29 26.71
C TYR A 414 9.01 17.31 26.57
N TYR A 415 8.76 16.04 26.27
CA TYR A 415 9.81 15.02 26.14
C TYR A 415 10.63 15.19 24.86
N LYS A 416 10.07 15.77 23.80
CA LYS A 416 10.76 16.12 22.55
C LYS A 416 11.67 17.34 22.74
N LEU A 417 11.34 18.21 23.70
CA LEU A 417 12.11 19.37 24.11
C LEU A 417 13.10 19.03 25.24
N GLY A 418 13.28 17.74 25.57
CA GLY A 418 14.23 17.29 26.58
C GLY A 418 13.77 17.46 28.02
N CYS A 419 12.50 17.73 28.29
CA CYS A 419 11.93 17.81 29.62
C CYS A 419 11.54 16.42 30.14
N SER A 420 11.78 16.17 31.42
CA SER A 420 11.29 14.98 32.11
C SER A 420 9.81 15.12 32.48
N ARG A 421 9.15 14.00 32.80
CA ARG A 421 7.77 14.00 33.28
C ARG A 421 7.60 14.83 34.56
N LEU A 422 8.61 14.85 35.43
CA LEU A 422 8.58 15.68 36.67
C LEU A 422 8.54 17.16 36.34
N ILE A 423 9.38 17.62 35.39
CA ILE A 423 9.36 19.02 34.93
C ILE A 423 8.01 19.37 34.31
N PHE A 424 7.42 18.48 33.51
CA PHE A 424 6.10 18.69 32.93
C PHE A 424 5.02 18.84 34.01
N LEU A 425 5.00 17.96 35.02
CA LEU A 425 4.01 18.03 36.12
C LEU A 425 4.18 19.33 36.91
N TYR A 426 5.40 19.70 37.25
CA TYR A 426 5.71 20.96 37.90
C TYR A 426 5.22 22.16 37.08
N THR A 427 5.50 22.17 35.77
CA THR A 427 5.06 23.23 34.87
C THR A 427 3.52 23.31 34.80
N LYS A 428 2.85 22.15 34.76
CA LYS A 428 1.37 22.09 34.72
C LYS A 428 0.73 22.72 35.99
N GLU A 429 1.35 22.52 37.15
CA GLU A 429 0.82 23.04 38.42
C GLU A 429 1.10 24.54 38.63
N ASN A 430 2.21 25.07 38.07
CA ASN A 430 2.69 26.40 38.36
C ASN A 430 2.63 27.37 37.18
N ILE A 431 2.07 27.02 36.03
CA ILE A 431 2.12 27.83 34.80
C ILE A 431 1.47 29.21 34.95
N GLU A 432 0.50 29.35 35.84
CA GLU A 432 -0.21 30.60 36.04
C GLU A 432 0.68 31.75 36.57
N GLU A 433 1.79 31.38 37.24
CA GLU A 433 2.75 32.33 37.82
C GLU A 433 3.82 32.78 36.79
N TYR A 434 3.86 32.15 35.61
CA TYR A 434 4.95 32.36 34.63
C TYR A 434 4.42 32.85 33.29
N PRO A 435 5.25 33.60 32.53
CA PRO A 435 4.85 34.11 31.21
C PRO A 435 4.84 32.99 30.13
N SER A 436 5.56 31.90 30.36
CA SER A 436 5.58 30.76 29.40
C SER A 436 5.89 29.44 30.09
N VAL A 437 5.56 28.33 29.44
CA VAL A 437 5.95 26.98 29.90
C VAL A 437 7.47 26.81 29.99
N PHE A 438 8.23 27.54 29.19
CA PHE A 438 9.67 27.49 29.19
C PHE A 438 10.26 28.19 30.43
N ASP A 439 9.72 29.35 30.80
CA ASP A 439 10.13 30.08 31.98
C ASP A 439 9.79 29.29 33.27
N CYS A 440 8.59 28.70 33.28
CA CYS A 440 8.17 27.82 34.38
C CYS A 440 9.03 26.56 34.47
N ALA A 441 9.26 25.85 33.36
CA ALA A 441 10.11 24.66 33.35
C ALA A 441 11.57 24.97 33.74
N ALA A 442 12.09 26.14 33.33
CA ALA A 442 13.43 26.59 33.69
C ALA A 442 13.56 26.95 35.17
N SER A 443 12.47 27.29 35.89
CA SER A 443 12.50 27.57 37.33
C SER A 443 12.54 26.32 38.20
N PHE A 444 12.39 25.13 37.64
CA PHE A 444 12.45 23.85 38.36
C PHE A 444 13.79 23.71 39.08
N SER A 445 13.77 23.59 40.43
CA SER A 445 14.95 23.71 41.29
C SER A 445 16.05 22.70 40.97
N SER A 446 15.71 21.48 40.64
CA SER A 446 16.67 20.39 40.35
C SER A 446 17.13 20.36 38.90
N LEU A 447 16.85 21.41 38.10
CA LEU A 447 17.24 21.47 36.70
C LEU A 447 18.70 21.94 36.56
N PRO A 448 19.59 21.17 35.90
CA PRO A 448 20.98 21.61 35.65
C PRO A 448 21.02 22.90 34.82
N GLU A 449 21.99 23.76 35.09
CA GLU A 449 22.14 25.09 34.47
C GLU A 449 22.20 25.03 32.93
N TYR A 450 22.94 24.04 32.40
CA TYR A 450 22.99 23.87 30.92
C TYR A 450 21.65 23.54 30.30
N ARG A 451 20.80 22.76 30.98
CA ARG A 451 19.44 22.44 30.50
C ARG A 451 18.51 23.65 30.62
N ARG A 452 18.69 24.45 31.68
CA ARG A 452 17.96 25.74 31.81
C ARG A 452 18.26 26.66 30.64
N GLY A 453 19.54 26.80 30.27
CA GLY A 453 19.94 27.57 29.09
C GLY A 453 19.36 27.05 27.78
N LEU A 454 19.23 25.73 27.61
CA LEU A 454 18.59 25.14 26.42
C LEU A 454 17.09 25.46 26.35
N LEU A 455 16.37 25.38 27.47
CA LEU A 455 14.96 25.74 27.53
C LEU A 455 14.69 27.21 27.20
N LEU A 456 15.50 28.11 27.71
CA LEU A 456 15.40 29.53 27.40
C LEU A 456 15.74 29.85 25.95
N LYS A 457 16.71 29.16 25.34
CA LYS A 457 16.96 29.22 23.90
C LYS A 457 15.76 28.71 23.10
N SER A 458 15.15 27.60 23.53
CA SER A 458 13.93 27.10 22.88
C SER A 458 12.82 28.14 22.94
N ARG A 459 12.59 28.81 24.07
CA ARG A 459 11.63 29.93 24.20
C ARG A 459 11.84 31.00 23.13
N ASP A 460 13.10 31.40 22.92
CA ASP A 460 13.40 32.47 21.94
C ASP A 460 13.20 31.98 20.48
N LEU A 461 13.47 30.71 20.19
CA LEU A 461 13.12 30.08 18.92
C LEU A 461 11.60 30.05 18.70
N PHE A 462 10.82 29.66 19.72
CA PHE A 462 9.35 29.67 19.61
C PHE A 462 8.78 31.07 19.32
N ARG A 463 9.36 32.14 19.89
CA ARG A 463 9.00 33.51 19.54
C ARG A 463 9.27 33.83 18.06
N ARG A 464 10.37 33.33 17.50
CA ARG A 464 10.71 33.51 16.09
C ARG A 464 9.74 32.79 15.16
N LEU A 465 9.21 31.60 15.55
CA LEU A 465 8.25 30.85 14.72
C LEU A 465 7.02 31.66 14.32
N LEU A 466 6.58 32.62 15.15
CA LEU A 466 5.38 33.43 14.87
C LEU A 466 5.53 34.38 13.66
N VAL A 467 6.73 34.81 13.39
CA VAL A 467 7.03 35.79 12.33
C VAL A 467 7.58 35.15 11.05
N MET A 468 7.81 33.84 11.08
CA MET A 468 8.26 33.07 9.93
C MET A 468 7.10 32.66 9.03
N CYS A 469 7.34 32.38 7.76
CA CYS A 469 6.37 31.65 6.96
C CYS A 469 6.28 30.19 7.49
N PRO A 470 5.14 29.50 7.33
CA PRO A 470 4.97 28.15 7.89
C PRO A 470 6.00 27.13 7.42
N ALA A 471 6.47 27.22 6.18
CA ALA A 471 7.50 26.31 5.65
C ALA A 471 8.84 26.50 6.39
N ASP A 472 9.28 27.75 6.60
CA ASP A 472 10.50 28.05 7.35
C ASP A 472 10.34 27.69 8.86
N ALA A 473 9.13 27.86 9.40
CA ALA A 473 8.83 27.46 10.78
C ALA A 473 8.95 25.93 10.95
N ILE A 474 8.45 25.14 9.99
CA ILE A 474 8.60 23.68 10.00
C ILE A 474 10.08 23.30 9.95
N GLU A 475 10.87 23.92 9.09
CA GLU A 475 12.30 23.66 8.98
C GLU A 475 13.06 24.02 10.26
N THR A 476 12.72 25.14 10.91
CA THR A 476 13.27 25.52 12.22
C THR A 476 12.90 24.51 13.30
N ILE A 477 11.65 24.02 13.32
CA ILE A 477 11.20 22.97 14.25
C ILE A 477 12.03 21.68 14.03
N ARG A 478 12.23 21.28 12.78
CA ARG A 478 12.99 20.09 12.43
C ARG A 478 14.45 20.19 12.89
N LYS A 479 15.16 21.26 12.50
CA LYS A 479 16.60 21.38 12.67
C LYS A 479 17.01 22.03 14.00
N GLU A 480 16.47 23.22 14.31
CA GLU A 480 16.92 24.00 15.47
C GLU A 480 16.24 23.53 16.77
N LEU A 481 14.95 23.17 16.74
CA LEU A 481 14.23 22.60 17.89
C LEU A 481 14.42 21.08 18.04
N GLY A 482 15.15 20.45 17.09
CA GLY A 482 15.63 19.08 17.23
C GLY A 482 14.59 18.00 16.95
N TYR A 483 13.51 18.29 16.23
CA TYR A 483 12.48 17.30 15.90
C TYR A 483 13.03 16.17 15.02
N ASP A 484 13.95 16.45 14.09
CA ASP A 484 14.64 15.42 13.29
C ASP A 484 15.46 14.48 14.18
N ARG A 485 16.13 14.99 15.23
CA ARG A 485 16.83 14.13 16.20
C ARG A 485 15.87 13.22 16.96
N PHE A 486 14.68 13.72 17.31
CA PHE A 486 13.66 12.89 17.95
C PHE A 486 13.24 11.74 17.02
N ILE A 487 12.96 12.02 15.72
CA ILE A 487 12.64 11.01 14.72
C ILE A 487 13.76 9.97 14.61
N GLU A 488 15.03 10.42 14.48
CA GLU A 488 16.19 9.55 14.33
C GLU A 488 16.38 8.59 15.53
N HIS A 489 16.13 9.05 16.74
CA HIS A 489 16.36 8.26 17.97
C HIS A 489 15.17 7.43 18.42
N ARG A 490 13.94 7.76 18.00
CA ARG A 490 12.72 7.13 18.52
C ARG A 490 11.97 6.31 17.48
N LEU A 491 12.19 6.57 16.20
CA LEU A 491 11.54 5.84 15.12
C LEU A 491 12.57 5.02 14.36
N SER A 492 12.14 3.85 13.87
CA SER A 492 12.97 2.95 13.06
C SER A 492 12.21 2.48 11.83
N GLY A 493 12.93 1.99 10.83
CA GLY A 493 12.36 1.35 9.64
C GLY A 493 11.31 2.22 8.94
N PHE A 494 10.17 1.61 8.64
CA PHE A 494 9.06 2.23 7.91
C PHE A 494 8.49 3.48 8.61
N SER A 495 8.35 3.46 9.95
CA SER A 495 7.81 4.60 10.71
C SER A 495 8.66 5.87 10.55
N LYS A 496 9.99 5.73 10.47
CA LYS A 496 10.91 6.84 10.23
C LYS A 496 10.73 7.43 8.82
N ILE A 497 10.68 6.58 7.80
CA ILE A 497 10.47 6.99 6.40
C ILE A 497 9.12 7.72 6.27
N SER A 498 8.05 7.15 6.83
CA SER A 498 6.72 7.74 6.83
C SER A 498 6.69 9.11 7.52
N ALA A 499 7.42 9.29 8.63
CA ALA A 499 7.50 10.57 9.32
C ALA A 499 8.12 11.67 8.43
N TYR A 500 9.21 11.37 7.74
CA TYR A 500 9.84 12.32 6.82
C TYR A 500 8.98 12.62 5.60
N GLN A 501 8.26 11.64 5.06
CA GLN A 501 7.30 11.86 3.97
C GLN A 501 6.18 12.80 4.41
N LYS A 502 5.60 12.59 5.60
CA LYS A 502 4.56 13.48 6.16
C LYS A 502 5.07 14.90 6.37
N LEU A 503 6.32 15.07 6.84
CA LEU A 503 6.95 16.39 6.94
C LEU A 503 7.15 17.07 5.59
N ALA A 504 7.59 16.33 4.58
CA ALA A 504 7.76 16.87 3.23
C ALA A 504 6.42 17.37 2.64
N VAL A 505 5.37 16.55 2.73
CA VAL A 505 4.02 16.92 2.30
C VAL A 505 3.50 18.14 3.08
N LEU A 506 3.71 18.18 4.39
CA LEU A 506 3.31 19.31 5.23
C LEU A 506 4.02 20.60 4.82
N THR A 507 5.31 20.51 4.51
CA THR A 507 6.10 21.65 4.00
C THR A 507 5.57 22.13 2.64
N GLN A 508 5.20 21.21 1.73
CA GLN A 508 4.58 21.58 0.45
C GLN A 508 3.25 22.30 0.65
N VAL A 509 2.35 21.80 1.51
CA VAL A 509 1.08 22.47 1.84
C VAL A 509 1.32 23.84 2.47
N ALA A 510 2.37 23.95 3.31
CA ALA A 510 2.77 25.19 3.97
C ALA A 510 3.36 26.24 2.98
N SER A 511 3.87 25.80 1.84
CA SER A 511 4.40 26.70 0.81
C SER A 511 3.31 27.63 0.27
N GLY A 512 3.62 28.94 0.24
CA GLY A 512 2.67 29.97 -0.17
C GLY A 512 1.68 30.43 0.90
N ILE A 513 1.74 29.88 2.11
CA ILE A 513 1.03 30.38 3.28
C ILE A 513 1.94 31.40 4.00
N LYS A 514 1.38 32.55 4.35
CA LYS A 514 2.19 33.65 4.94
C LYS A 514 2.33 33.57 6.45
N ARG A 515 1.31 33.10 7.15
CA ARG A 515 1.26 33.10 8.62
C ARG A 515 1.02 31.69 9.18
N PRO A 516 1.72 31.27 10.22
CA PRO A 516 1.57 29.94 10.85
C PRO A 516 0.13 29.57 11.25
N VAL A 517 -0.64 30.54 11.69
CA VAL A 517 -2.06 30.35 12.09
C VAL A 517 -2.91 29.86 10.91
N GLU A 518 -2.62 30.31 9.69
CA GLU A 518 -3.35 29.97 8.47
C GLU A 518 -3.14 28.50 8.07
N LEU A 519 -2.00 27.88 8.45
CA LEU A 519 -1.71 26.48 8.15
C LEU A 519 -2.75 25.55 8.81
N ASN A 520 -3.11 25.79 10.07
CA ASN A 520 -4.11 24.99 10.76
C ASN A 520 -5.49 25.07 10.09
N ALA A 521 -5.90 26.28 9.68
CA ALA A 521 -7.15 26.47 8.93
C ALA A 521 -7.10 25.75 7.57
N ARG A 522 -5.96 25.80 6.88
CA ARG A 522 -5.79 25.13 5.59
C ARG A 522 -5.85 23.61 5.74
N LEU A 523 -5.18 23.01 6.73
CA LEU A 523 -5.22 21.59 6.99
C LEU A 523 -6.64 21.10 7.35
N ALA A 524 -7.39 21.89 8.14
CA ALA A 524 -8.77 21.60 8.45
C ALA A 524 -9.66 21.65 7.18
N ALA A 525 -9.49 22.67 6.34
CA ALA A 525 -10.20 22.79 5.08
C ALA A 525 -9.90 21.61 4.12
N LEU A 526 -8.63 21.18 4.03
CA LEU A 526 -8.24 20.04 3.20
C LEU A 526 -8.84 18.72 3.72
N SER A 527 -8.82 18.51 5.05
CA SER A 527 -9.46 17.34 5.65
C SER A 527 -10.97 17.29 5.35
N LEU A 528 -11.65 18.42 5.39
CA LEU A 528 -13.07 18.53 5.02
C LEU A 528 -13.27 18.29 3.52
N ALA A 529 -12.44 18.90 2.68
CA ALA A 529 -12.49 18.71 1.23
C ALA A 529 -12.34 17.26 0.82
N VAL A 530 -11.46 16.49 1.48
CA VAL A 530 -11.33 15.03 1.27
C VAL A 530 -12.62 14.30 1.61
N ARG A 531 -13.24 14.60 2.76
CA ARG A 531 -14.49 13.95 3.22
C ARG A 531 -15.67 14.25 2.29
N GLU A 532 -15.74 15.46 1.76
CA GLU A 532 -16.84 15.96 0.92
C GLU A 532 -16.61 15.73 -0.58
N SER A 533 -15.43 15.23 -0.99
CA SER A 533 -15.04 15.08 -2.39
C SER A 533 -15.79 13.98 -3.16
N ALA A 534 -16.95 13.53 -2.72
CA ALA A 534 -17.76 12.54 -3.41
C ALA A 534 -18.61 13.17 -4.53
N ASP A 535 -17.96 13.68 -5.59
CA ASP A 535 -18.64 14.15 -6.80
C ASP A 535 -18.63 13.06 -7.87
N PRO A 536 -19.76 12.35 -8.12
CA PRO A 536 -19.82 11.29 -9.12
C PRO A 536 -19.56 11.78 -10.55
N GLU A 537 -19.80 13.06 -10.82
CA GLU A 537 -19.64 13.71 -12.11
C GLU A 537 -18.21 14.21 -12.35
N ALA A 538 -17.33 14.17 -11.34
CA ALA A 538 -15.95 14.61 -11.50
C ALA A 538 -15.19 13.72 -12.47
N SER A 539 -14.57 14.34 -13.47
CA SER A 539 -13.71 13.65 -14.46
C SER A 539 -12.36 13.24 -13.87
N VAL A 540 -11.95 13.84 -12.74
CA VAL A 540 -10.67 13.59 -12.06
C VAL A 540 -10.92 12.73 -10.82
N VAL A 541 -10.19 11.61 -10.73
CA VAL A 541 -10.29 10.65 -9.61
C VAL A 541 -8.93 10.49 -8.95
N LEU A 542 -8.88 10.69 -7.65
CA LEU A 542 -7.71 10.40 -6.81
C LEU A 542 -7.97 9.09 -6.09
N SER A 543 -7.00 8.17 -6.14
CA SER A 543 -7.13 6.86 -5.49
C SER A 543 -5.78 6.24 -5.18
N THR A 544 -5.69 5.51 -4.09
CA THR A 544 -4.59 4.56 -3.95
C THR A 544 -4.63 3.51 -5.05
N ILE A 545 -3.48 2.95 -5.40
CA ILE A 545 -3.42 1.84 -6.36
C ILE A 545 -4.33 0.69 -5.89
N HIS A 546 -4.34 0.41 -4.59
CA HIS A 546 -5.18 -0.64 -4.01
C HIS A 546 -6.68 -0.38 -4.20
N SER A 547 -7.13 0.83 -3.91
CA SER A 547 -8.56 1.21 -4.04
C SER A 547 -9.01 1.35 -5.50
N SER A 548 -8.07 1.51 -6.44
CA SER A 548 -8.35 1.58 -7.88
C SER A 548 -8.61 0.22 -8.52
N LYS A 549 -8.38 -0.89 -7.79
CA LYS A 549 -8.60 -2.24 -8.31
C LYS A 549 -10.06 -2.41 -8.75
N GLY A 550 -10.26 -3.07 -9.89
CA GLY A 550 -11.59 -3.20 -10.53
C GLY A 550 -12.06 -1.98 -11.32
N MET A 551 -11.41 -0.81 -11.15
CA MET A 551 -11.73 0.41 -11.91
C MET A 551 -10.93 0.50 -13.21
N GLU A 552 -11.33 1.47 -14.06
CA GLU A 552 -10.67 1.74 -15.33
C GLU A 552 -10.85 3.21 -15.74
N PHE A 553 -9.82 3.80 -16.34
CA PHE A 553 -9.75 5.23 -16.64
C PHE A 553 -9.13 5.46 -18.01
N ASP A 554 -9.53 6.54 -18.69
CA ASP A 554 -8.98 6.88 -19.99
C ASP A 554 -7.50 7.27 -19.88
N THR A 555 -7.16 8.07 -18.89
CA THR A 555 -5.78 8.45 -18.58
C THR A 555 -5.46 8.13 -17.12
N VAL A 556 -4.29 7.57 -16.89
CA VAL A 556 -3.77 7.29 -15.55
C VAL A 556 -2.43 8.01 -15.37
N TYR A 557 -2.31 8.78 -14.30
CA TYR A 557 -1.07 9.36 -13.81
C TYR A 557 -0.61 8.55 -12.60
N LEU A 558 0.63 8.08 -12.61
CA LEU A 558 1.23 7.41 -11.46
C LEU A 558 2.10 8.39 -10.68
N LEU A 559 1.71 8.68 -9.45
CA LEU A 559 2.37 9.62 -8.54
C LEU A 559 3.40 8.88 -7.67
N ASP A 560 4.53 9.52 -7.40
CA ASP A 560 5.59 9.06 -6.49
C ASP A 560 6.18 7.68 -6.83
N ILE A 561 6.46 7.47 -8.12
CA ILE A 561 7.10 6.25 -8.61
C ILE A 561 8.62 6.45 -8.62
N TYR A 562 9.26 6.33 -7.46
CA TYR A 562 10.72 6.36 -7.32
C TYR A 562 11.22 5.21 -6.45
N ASP A 563 12.52 4.97 -6.51
CA ASP A 563 13.14 3.88 -5.76
C ASP A 563 12.95 4.08 -4.25
N ASP A 564 12.85 3.00 -3.48
CA ASP A 564 12.50 2.96 -2.06
C ASP A 564 11.01 3.23 -1.73
N ILE A 565 10.22 3.69 -2.69
CA ILE A 565 8.77 3.77 -2.57
C ILE A 565 8.11 2.66 -3.38
N LEU A 566 8.41 2.56 -4.67
CA LEU A 566 7.90 1.48 -5.53
C LEU A 566 9.01 1.04 -6.52
N PRO A 567 9.74 -0.04 -6.23
CA PRO A 567 9.63 -0.93 -5.06
C PRO A 567 10.14 -0.32 -3.74
N SER A 568 9.59 -0.81 -2.60
CA SER A 568 9.99 -0.36 -1.27
C SER A 568 11.37 -0.89 -0.86
N CYS A 569 12.03 -0.19 0.09
CA CYS A 569 13.30 -0.63 0.68
C CYS A 569 13.22 -2.06 1.21
N ASP A 570 12.17 -2.38 1.97
CA ASP A 570 11.96 -3.70 2.59
C ASP A 570 11.84 -4.79 1.53
N ALA A 571 11.04 -4.57 0.48
CA ALA A 571 10.87 -5.53 -0.59
C ALA A 571 12.20 -5.82 -1.34
N LYS A 572 13.05 -4.81 -1.50
CA LYS A 572 14.38 -4.97 -2.10
C LYS A 572 15.36 -5.70 -1.18
N ALA A 573 15.30 -5.41 0.12
CA ALA A 573 16.14 -6.07 1.12
C ALA A 573 15.83 -7.57 1.19
N ARG A 574 14.56 -7.94 1.34
CA ARG A 574 14.12 -9.35 1.36
C ARG A 574 14.46 -10.10 0.08
N ARG A 575 14.35 -9.45 -1.07
CA ARG A 575 14.78 -10.07 -2.35
C ARG A 575 16.24 -10.46 -2.37
N LYS A 576 17.13 -9.69 -1.70
CA LYS A 576 18.55 -10.03 -1.55
C LYS A 576 18.78 -11.23 -0.65
N GLU A 577 17.85 -11.50 0.28
CA GLU A 577 17.84 -12.66 1.18
C GLU A 577 17.08 -13.86 0.59
N GLU A 578 16.85 -13.88 -0.74
CA GLU A 578 16.13 -14.92 -1.49
C GLU A 578 14.60 -14.97 -1.25
N ASP A 579 14.03 -14.15 -0.38
CA ASP A 579 12.57 -13.98 -0.28
C ASP A 579 12.06 -12.99 -1.33
N CYS A 580 11.62 -13.51 -2.46
CA CYS A 580 11.09 -12.70 -3.55
C CYS A 580 9.63 -12.25 -3.33
N SER A 581 8.91 -12.78 -2.34
CA SER A 581 7.46 -12.61 -2.21
C SER A 581 7.04 -11.15 -2.08
N ALA A 582 7.74 -10.37 -1.25
CA ALA A 582 7.48 -8.95 -1.05
C ALA A 582 7.73 -8.14 -2.35
N TYR A 583 8.81 -8.45 -3.06
CA TYR A 583 9.12 -7.78 -4.32
C TYR A 583 8.10 -8.11 -5.42
N GLU A 584 7.70 -9.37 -5.54
CA GLU A 584 6.67 -9.80 -6.49
C GLU A 584 5.31 -9.14 -6.21
N ASN A 585 4.97 -8.87 -4.95
CA ASN A 585 3.78 -8.10 -4.59
C ASN A 585 3.87 -6.64 -5.07
N GLU A 586 5.04 -6.00 -4.98
CA GLU A 586 5.26 -4.66 -5.51
C GLU A 586 5.18 -4.63 -7.05
N VAL A 587 5.66 -5.68 -7.73
CA VAL A 587 5.49 -5.85 -9.17
C VAL A 587 4.01 -5.97 -9.54
N ARG A 588 3.22 -6.77 -8.81
CA ARG A 588 1.78 -6.87 -9.00
C ARG A 588 1.09 -5.54 -8.77
N LEU A 589 1.51 -4.78 -7.77
CA LEU A 589 0.95 -3.46 -7.48
C LEU A 589 1.15 -2.49 -8.65
N PHE A 590 2.37 -2.41 -9.18
CA PHE A 590 2.65 -1.59 -10.37
C PHE A 590 1.89 -2.08 -11.61
N TYR A 591 1.82 -3.39 -11.82
CA TYR A 591 1.05 -4.01 -12.91
C TYR A 591 -0.43 -3.65 -12.83
N VAL A 592 -1.03 -3.73 -11.64
CA VAL A 592 -2.43 -3.31 -11.42
C VAL A 592 -2.60 -1.84 -11.75
N ALA A 593 -1.71 -0.97 -11.27
CA ALA A 593 -1.78 0.47 -11.55
C ALA A 593 -1.72 0.77 -13.06
N ALA A 594 -0.76 0.19 -13.77
CA ALA A 594 -0.58 0.39 -15.21
C ALA A 594 -1.78 -0.10 -16.03
N THR A 595 -2.36 -1.26 -15.65
CA THR A 595 -3.52 -1.86 -16.35
C THR A 595 -4.86 -1.20 -16.03
N ARG A 596 -4.89 -0.14 -15.20
CA ARG A 596 -6.09 0.70 -15.03
C ARG A 596 -6.29 1.64 -16.22
N ALA A 597 -5.23 1.95 -16.98
CA ALA A 597 -5.29 2.86 -18.11
C ALA A 597 -5.92 2.19 -19.35
N LYS A 598 -6.85 2.91 -19.98
CA LYS A 598 -7.42 2.53 -21.29
C LYS A 598 -6.58 3.08 -22.43
N ARG A 599 -6.33 4.39 -22.43
CA ARG A 599 -5.71 5.11 -23.56
C ARG A 599 -4.31 5.60 -23.25
N LYS A 600 -4.09 6.14 -22.04
CA LYS A 600 -2.82 6.78 -21.69
C LYS A 600 -2.37 6.49 -20.27
N LEU A 601 -1.13 6.08 -20.15
CA LEU A 601 -0.41 5.92 -18.89
C LEU A 601 0.73 6.93 -18.84
N VAL A 602 0.76 7.78 -17.81
CA VAL A 602 1.79 8.79 -17.59
C VAL A 602 2.54 8.49 -16.30
N MET A 603 3.84 8.38 -16.38
CA MET A 603 4.75 8.15 -15.27
C MET A 603 5.74 9.31 -15.15
N PHE A 604 6.29 9.55 -13.97
CA PHE A 604 7.23 10.63 -13.71
C PHE A 604 8.58 10.07 -13.30
N GLU A 605 9.65 10.66 -13.83
CA GLU A 605 11.03 10.31 -13.53
C GLU A 605 11.81 11.56 -13.13
N SER A 606 12.50 11.51 -11.99
CA SER A 606 13.43 12.53 -11.54
C SER A 606 14.58 11.89 -10.76
N SER A 607 15.69 12.60 -10.64
CA SER A 607 16.84 12.21 -9.82
C SER A 607 16.88 12.93 -8.46
N ARG A 608 15.89 13.79 -8.17
CA ARG A 608 15.81 14.57 -6.94
C ARG A 608 14.40 14.55 -6.35
N LEU A 609 14.36 14.62 -5.02
CA LEU A 609 13.16 14.83 -4.22
C LEU A 609 13.50 15.83 -3.11
N ASN A 610 12.81 16.97 -3.04
CA ASN A 610 13.11 18.08 -2.12
C ASN A 610 14.58 18.56 -2.23
N GLY A 611 15.14 18.54 -3.44
CA GLY A 611 16.53 18.89 -3.70
C GLY A 611 17.56 17.80 -3.38
N GLU A 612 17.18 16.76 -2.64
CA GLU A 612 18.05 15.62 -2.30
C GLU A 612 18.07 14.56 -3.41
N PRO A 613 19.19 13.89 -3.65
CA PRO A 613 19.29 12.84 -4.64
C PRO A 613 18.39 11.65 -4.33
N VAL A 614 17.61 11.19 -5.30
CA VAL A 614 16.80 9.97 -5.24
C VAL A 614 16.93 9.21 -6.56
N ALA A 615 16.92 7.87 -6.47
CA ALA A 615 16.96 7.05 -7.68
C ALA A 615 15.55 6.91 -8.28
N PRO A 616 15.39 7.07 -9.61
CA PRO A 616 14.15 6.74 -10.30
C PRO A 616 13.80 5.27 -10.11
N SER A 617 12.50 4.95 -10.08
CA SER A 617 12.04 3.58 -9.91
C SER A 617 12.58 2.65 -11.02
N PRO A 618 13.17 1.51 -10.67
CA PRO A 618 13.57 0.51 -11.66
C PRO A 618 12.37 -0.04 -12.44
N PHE A 619 11.16 0.05 -11.89
CA PHE A 619 9.94 -0.46 -12.53
C PHE A 619 9.57 0.30 -13.80
N ILE A 620 9.83 1.62 -13.86
CA ILE A 620 9.58 2.42 -15.07
C ILE A 620 10.44 1.86 -16.23
N ARG A 621 11.73 1.67 -15.98
CA ARG A 621 12.66 1.16 -17.00
C ARG A 621 12.35 -0.28 -17.41
N GLN A 622 12.04 -1.15 -16.43
CA GLN A 622 11.64 -2.53 -16.69
C GLN A 622 10.35 -2.61 -17.51
N PHE A 623 9.38 -1.74 -17.22
CA PHE A 623 8.11 -1.67 -17.93
C PHE A 623 8.31 -1.24 -19.39
N LEU A 624 9.18 -0.26 -19.64
CA LEU A 624 9.53 0.24 -20.97
C LEU A 624 10.54 -0.64 -21.71
N GLN A 625 11.22 -1.55 -21.05
CA GLN A 625 12.39 -2.30 -21.55
C GLN A 625 13.53 -1.39 -22.01
N GLU A 626 13.72 -0.28 -21.39
CA GLU A 626 14.90 0.54 -21.61
C GLU A 626 16.14 -0.20 -21.09
N LYS A 627 17.19 -0.28 -21.91
CA LYS A 627 18.49 -0.82 -21.45
C LYS A 627 18.90 -0.02 -20.21
N PRO A 628 19.46 -0.65 -19.17
CA PRO A 628 19.95 0.09 -18.01
C PRO A 628 20.93 1.13 -18.53
N VAL A 629 20.66 2.41 -18.24
CA VAL A 629 21.66 3.46 -18.40
C VAL A 629 22.82 3.00 -17.50
N PRO A 630 24.04 2.87 -18.02
CA PRO A 630 25.17 2.59 -17.15
C PRO A 630 25.09 3.61 -16.03
N LYS A 631 25.04 3.15 -14.76
CA LYS A 631 25.15 4.06 -13.61
C LYS A 631 26.34 4.94 -13.94
N ALA A 632 26.12 6.27 -13.95
CA ALA A 632 27.26 7.18 -13.88
C ALA A 632 28.08 6.61 -12.71
N ARG A 633 29.30 6.19 -13.00
CA ARG A 633 30.19 5.59 -12.03
C ARG A 633 30.23 6.51 -10.84
N THR A 634 29.45 6.22 -9.80
CA THR A 634 29.82 6.61 -8.45
C THR A 634 31.11 5.83 -8.20
N GLU A 635 32.19 6.55 -7.98
CA GLU A 635 33.54 6.07 -7.77
C GLU A 635 33.66 5.16 -6.55
N GLU A 636 33.09 3.96 -6.63
CA GLU A 636 33.34 2.84 -5.76
C GLU A 636 33.38 1.54 -6.57
N GLU A 637 34.00 1.58 -7.77
CA GLU A 637 34.59 0.38 -8.32
C GLU A 637 35.86 0.13 -7.48
N THR A 638 35.82 -0.92 -6.68
CA THR A 638 37.00 -1.50 -6.05
C THR A 638 38.03 -1.73 -7.15
N ILE A 639 38.96 -0.79 -7.29
CA ILE A 639 40.07 -0.94 -8.23
C ILE A 639 40.84 -2.18 -7.80
N GLU A 640 40.82 -3.21 -8.61
CA GLU A 640 41.58 -4.42 -8.36
C GLU A 640 43.03 -4.14 -8.79
N PHE A 641 43.87 -3.81 -7.81
CA PHE A 641 45.28 -3.60 -8.04
C PHE A 641 45.97 -4.94 -8.30
N VAL A 642 46.73 -5.01 -9.41
CA VAL A 642 47.51 -6.20 -9.78
C VAL A 642 48.98 -5.85 -9.92
N PRO A 643 49.92 -6.82 -9.68
CA PRO A 643 51.33 -6.59 -9.92
C PRO A 643 51.59 -6.11 -11.34
N GLU A 644 52.61 -5.29 -11.53
CA GLU A 644 53.05 -4.64 -12.79
C GLU A 644 52.10 -3.53 -13.29
N MET A 645 51.01 -3.21 -12.56
CA MET A 645 50.12 -2.11 -12.89
C MET A 645 50.83 -0.77 -12.62
N ARG A 646 50.78 0.16 -13.59
CA ARG A 646 51.24 1.55 -13.39
C ARG A 646 50.19 2.35 -12.64
N VAL A 647 50.64 3.05 -11.59
CA VAL A 647 49.75 3.80 -10.69
C VAL A 647 50.35 5.18 -10.37
N ARG A 648 49.48 6.12 -10.02
CA ARG A 648 49.85 7.43 -9.48
C ARG A 648 49.38 7.58 -8.06
N HIS A 649 50.26 7.99 -7.17
CA HIS A 649 49.93 8.33 -5.76
C HIS A 649 50.01 9.85 -5.57
N ALA A 650 49.03 10.42 -4.86
CA ALA A 650 48.93 11.87 -4.68
C ALA A 650 50.20 12.51 -4.06
N SER A 651 50.93 11.81 -3.20
CA SER A 651 52.11 12.31 -2.54
C SER A 651 53.44 11.76 -3.07
N PHE A 652 53.45 10.59 -3.74
CA PHE A 652 54.69 9.90 -4.13
C PHE A 652 54.90 9.87 -5.64
N GLY A 653 53.96 10.40 -6.45
CA GLY A 653 54.01 10.43 -7.90
C GLY A 653 53.71 9.07 -8.56
N ASP A 654 54.26 8.87 -9.77
CA ASP A 654 54.05 7.69 -10.58
C ASP A 654 54.92 6.52 -10.11
N GLY A 655 54.39 5.30 -10.23
CA GLY A 655 55.07 4.09 -9.80
C GLY A 655 54.45 2.84 -10.39
N THR A 656 55.08 1.68 -10.13
CA THR A 656 54.62 0.35 -10.54
C THR A 656 54.37 -0.52 -9.34
N ILE A 657 53.22 -1.17 -9.29
CA ILE A 657 52.89 -2.14 -8.24
C ILE A 657 53.78 -3.37 -8.39
N ARG A 658 54.46 -3.75 -7.31
CA ARG A 658 55.33 -4.93 -7.29
C ARG A 658 54.68 -6.15 -6.61
N SER A 659 53.91 -5.92 -5.58
CA SER A 659 53.11 -6.98 -4.92
C SER A 659 51.84 -6.43 -4.31
N VAL A 660 50.81 -7.25 -4.26
CA VAL A 660 49.52 -6.98 -3.61
C VAL A 660 49.28 -8.10 -2.61
N GLU A 661 49.21 -7.75 -1.36
CA GLU A 661 48.84 -8.59 -0.21
C GLU A 661 47.45 -8.20 0.31
N PRO A 662 46.77 -9.00 1.14
CA PRO A 662 45.41 -8.67 1.59
C PRO A 662 45.26 -7.23 2.13
N ASP A 663 46.21 -6.77 2.94
CA ASP A 663 46.17 -5.47 3.59
C ASP A 663 47.18 -4.45 3.06
N LEU A 664 48.15 -4.86 2.22
CA LEU A 664 49.29 -4.03 1.81
C LEU A 664 49.51 -4.08 0.28
N ILE A 665 49.86 -2.94 -0.30
CA ILE A 665 50.31 -2.80 -1.67
C ILE A 665 51.74 -2.28 -1.63
N THR A 666 52.67 -3.01 -2.27
CA THR A 666 54.05 -2.54 -2.45
C THR A 666 54.19 -1.91 -3.83
N VAL A 667 54.56 -0.64 -3.84
CA VAL A 667 54.74 0.15 -5.05
C VAL A 667 56.18 0.63 -5.14
N SER A 668 56.78 0.48 -6.32
CA SER A 668 58.05 1.09 -6.71
C SER A 668 57.78 2.43 -7.41
N PHE A 669 57.89 3.50 -6.70
CA PHE A 669 57.69 4.84 -7.26
C PHE A 669 58.94 5.33 -8.00
N ASP A 670 58.75 6.01 -9.11
CA ASP A 670 59.84 6.48 -9.99
C ASP A 670 60.72 7.49 -9.26
N SER A 671 60.14 8.34 -8.38
CA SER A 671 60.84 9.38 -7.64
C SER A 671 61.07 9.11 -6.13
N ALA A 672 60.24 8.19 -5.54
CA ALA A 672 60.24 7.98 -4.08
C ALA A 672 60.69 6.58 -3.67
N GLY A 673 61.11 5.70 -4.61
CA GLY A 673 61.55 4.32 -4.35
C GLY A 673 60.44 3.41 -3.84
N TYR A 674 60.80 2.32 -3.21
CA TYR A 674 59.86 1.34 -2.72
C TYR A 674 59.05 1.84 -1.51
N ARG A 675 57.74 1.73 -1.54
CA ARG A 675 56.84 2.02 -0.43
C ARG A 675 55.82 0.92 -0.24
N ARG A 676 55.52 0.57 1.00
CA ARG A 676 54.40 -0.28 1.39
C ARG A 676 53.25 0.59 1.85
N LEU A 677 52.10 0.47 1.19
CA LEU A 677 50.93 1.29 1.42
C LEU A 677 49.78 0.40 1.92
N ASN A 678 48.98 0.91 2.86
CA ASN A 678 47.80 0.21 3.33
C ASN A 678 46.72 0.21 2.21
N ARG A 679 46.25 -0.98 1.81
CA ARG A 679 45.36 -1.19 0.71
C ARG A 679 44.01 -0.48 0.94
N ALA A 680 43.42 -0.66 2.13
CA ALA A 680 42.11 -0.06 2.47
C ALA A 680 42.16 1.46 2.49
N VAL A 681 43.28 2.06 2.95
CA VAL A 681 43.45 3.51 2.94
C VAL A 681 43.64 4.06 1.53
N CYS A 682 44.39 3.35 0.69
CA CYS A 682 44.66 3.77 -0.68
C CYS A 682 43.42 3.68 -1.57
N THR A 683 42.60 2.64 -1.40
CA THR A 683 41.30 2.50 -2.12
C THR A 683 40.25 3.42 -1.56
N GLY A 684 40.02 3.44 -0.25
CA GLY A 684 38.93 4.22 0.35
C GLY A 684 39.11 5.75 0.31
N LYS A 685 40.35 6.23 0.12
CA LYS A 685 40.66 7.67 -0.03
C LYS A 685 41.07 8.06 -1.43
N GLY A 686 41.03 7.14 -2.42
CA GLY A 686 41.46 7.41 -3.79
C GLY A 686 42.92 7.90 -3.91
N LEU A 687 43.81 7.49 -2.99
CA LEU A 687 45.18 7.98 -2.96
C LEU A 687 46.07 7.30 -3.99
N LEU A 688 45.67 6.14 -4.51
CA LEU A 688 46.38 5.39 -5.54
C LEU A 688 45.43 5.18 -6.71
N VAL A 689 45.78 5.69 -7.89
CA VAL A 689 44.94 5.66 -9.10
C VAL A 689 45.73 4.92 -10.22
N PRO A 690 45.10 3.95 -10.94
CA PRO A 690 45.70 3.36 -12.11
C PRO A 690 45.99 4.40 -13.20
N LEU A 691 47.15 4.31 -13.82
CA LEU A 691 47.45 5.04 -15.04
C LEU A 691 47.04 4.17 -16.22
N THR A 692 45.95 4.53 -16.91
CA THR A 692 45.59 3.90 -18.20
C THR A 692 46.68 4.24 -19.22
N LEU A 693 47.23 3.21 -19.84
CA LEU A 693 48.01 3.40 -21.08
C LEU A 693 47.01 3.85 -22.17
N ASP A 694 47.12 5.06 -22.66
CA ASP A 694 46.48 5.50 -23.90
C ASP A 694 46.98 4.66 -25.07
#